data_8c63040e63086edbb91676e17dd61d61
#
_entry.id   8c63040e63086edbb91676e17dd61d61
#
_cell.length_a   1.000
_cell.length_b   1.000
_cell.length_c   1.000
_cell.angle_alpha   90.00
_cell.angle_beta   90.00
_cell.angle_gamma   90.00
#
_symmetry.space_group_name_H-M   'P 1'
#
loop_
_entity.id
_entity.type
_entity.pdbx_description
1 polymer ?
#
loop_
_entity_poly.entity_id
_entity_poly.type
_entity_poly.pdbx_seq_one_letter_code
_entity_poly.pdbx_strand_id
1 'polypeptide(L)'
;MKKIIKSLIILIAVFNANSVFAQQDSLSVKNLDEVIVTGQYKPQTLKKSVYQVRVINKDRIKQSGATNVQQVLNNQLGFRFSNDNTIGTTDVQLMGMSGRNVKILLDGVPMIDRGDTRESLGQVDINTIERIEIVEGPMSVSYGSDALAGVINIITKKSTKDELSVTAKVQEETAGKEYHLFNYKGVHQQNININYKKNNWGFTTGGTHNDLNGFGGDAYGRDKDWLPKEQWMGNAKISYDKGPLNVYYRIDGLNETITSRNPINYSNNIAIDQRYITDRFMHQLQGSYTFSKKLQLATTLGYADYKRRTKTTRHDFEKNTDELTTGDGEQDLSKFNSFVFRTTLQYQLSNKISLQPGIDINREAASGQRISNNPVITDYAVFISTEIKPNSKINIRPGLRFIKNSVYDAPPVIPSINSKIALSKQLDLRLAYAYGFRSPALRELYFYFVDANHNIVGNPNLKAENSNSFNGSLNWTTLPKNNMAYSISLAGFYNTFNNQIDFALSSPTSNQYTYFNVNKAKTLGGTLENRFSRKDLAATLGFSYIGFYRKLYDEKDYVKEDDKEFLWSPELNASISYNLSKLKTKFNLFYKFTGKRPQLVTGKNASNQPVLLIAETDAYHLADFTSNTQINKYIAVSAGVKNIFDVTNISNNAVASNSIHNAGYNVAIGYGRSYFIGLNFQWNKK
;
A
#
# COMPACT_ATOMS: atom_id res chain seq x y z
N MET A 1 -25.31 10.28 25.26
CA MET A 1 -25.77 10.41 23.86
C MET A 1 -26.88 11.43 23.63
N LYS A 2 -28.05 11.37 24.25
CA LYS A 2 -29.15 12.34 24.02
C LYS A 2 -28.82 13.82 24.34
N LYS A 3 -27.99 14.13 25.32
CA LYS A 3 -27.55 15.51 25.65
C LYS A 3 -26.52 16.05 24.64
N ILE A 4 -25.63 15.22 24.11
CA ILE A 4 -24.61 15.61 23.11
C ILE A 4 -25.25 15.91 21.76
N ILE A 5 -26.25 15.13 21.35
CA ILE A 5 -27.01 15.36 20.10
C ILE A 5 -27.79 16.68 20.17
N LYS A 6 -28.39 17.02 21.32
CA LYS A 6 -29.10 18.30 21.50
C LYS A 6 -28.14 19.50 21.44
N SER A 7 -26.94 19.40 21.99
CA SER A 7 -25.92 20.47 21.92
C SER A 7 -25.35 20.63 20.50
N LEU A 8 -25.22 19.54 19.73
CA LEU A 8 -24.77 19.59 18.34
C LEU A 8 -25.81 20.23 17.41
N ILE A 9 -27.12 19.98 17.65
CA ILE A 9 -28.22 20.59 16.90
C ILE A 9 -28.32 22.10 17.15
N ILE A 10 -28.05 22.56 18.37
CA ILE A 10 -28.05 23.98 18.71
C ILE A 10 -26.85 24.70 18.09
N LEU A 11 -25.68 24.07 17.96
CA LEU A 11 -24.49 24.64 17.29
C LEU A 11 -24.71 24.81 15.76
N ILE A 12 -25.50 23.94 15.14
CA ILE A 12 -25.86 24.00 13.70
C ILE A 12 -26.86 25.13 13.42
N ALA A 13 -27.71 25.51 14.37
CA ALA A 13 -28.76 26.52 14.19
C ALA A 13 -28.24 27.98 14.25
N VAL A 14 -27.07 28.24 14.79
CA VAL A 14 -26.55 29.61 15.02
C VAL A 14 -25.75 30.19 13.81
N PHE A 15 -25.44 29.38 12.77
CA PHE A 15 -24.57 29.80 11.66
C PHE A 15 -25.27 30.06 10.30
N ASN A 16 -26.56 30.41 10.31
CA ASN A 16 -27.23 30.82 9.09
C ASN A 16 -27.24 32.34 8.89
N ALA A 17 -26.11 32.91 8.43
CA ALA A 17 -26.12 34.23 7.74
C ALA A 17 -24.85 34.43 6.90
N ASN A 18 -25.08 34.70 5.63
CA ASN A 18 -24.24 35.24 4.57
C ASN A 18 -23.86 34.25 3.45
N SER A 19 -24.67 34.36 2.40
CA SER A 19 -24.42 33.74 1.08
C SER A 19 -23.30 34.48 0.36
N VAL A 20 -22.16 33.82 0.22
CA VAL A 20 -21.13 34.24 -0.75
C VAL A 20 -20.98 33.10 -1.77
N PHE A 21 -21.17 33.40 -3.02
CA PHE A 21 -21.00 32.47 -4.14
C PHE A 21 -19.58 31.88 -4.14
N ALA A 22 -19.45 30.62 -3.74
CA ALA A 22 -18.22 29.85 -3.90
C ALA A 22 -18.27 29.14 -5.26
N GLN A 23 -17.17 29.20 -6.00
CA GLN A 23 -16.98 28.57 -7.29
C GLN A 23 -17.30 27.08 -7.22
N GLN A 24 -18.23 26.66 -8.06
CA GLN A 24 -18.77 25.32 -8.16
C GLN A 24 -17.73 24.40 -8.84
N ASP A 25 -16.94 23.65 -8.08
CA ASP A 25 -16.21 22.51 -8.63
C ASP A 25 -17.20 21.37 -8.88
N SER A 26 -17.70 21.31 -10.10
CA SER A 26 -18.51 20.20 -10.58
C SER A 26 -17.68 18.90 -10.52
N LEU A 27 -18.32 17.77 -10.18
CA LEU A 27 -17.77 16.42 -10.36
C LEU A 27 -17.61 16.12 -11.86
N SER A 28 -16.92 17.01 -12.57
CA SER A 28 -16.76 16.90 -14.01
C SER A 28 -15.70 15.86 -14.33
N VAL A 29 -15.89 15.17 -15.40
CA VAL A 29 -15.08 14.35 -16.31
C VAL A 29 -13.53 14.45 -16.19
N LYS A 30 -12.99 14.99 -15.11
CA LYS A 30 -11.57 15.25 -14.85
C LYS A 30 -10.69 14.00 -14.75
N ASN A 31 -11.27 12.80 -14.52
CA ASN A 31 -10.44 11.59 -14.31
C ASN A 31 -9.61 11.15 -15.53
N LEU A 32 -9.99 11.55 -16.73
CA LEU A 32 -9.23 11.22 -17.96
C LEU A 32 -8.10 12.22 -18.25
N ASP A 33 -8.18 13.41 -17.67
CA ASP A 33 -7.17 14.46 -17.79
C ASP A 33 -6.17 14.43 -16.61
N GLU A 34 -6.33 13.49 -15.68
CA GLU A 34 -5.37 13.30 -14.58
C GLU A 34 -3.98 12.99 -15.13
N VAL A 35 -3.02 13.80 -14.72
CA VAL A 35 -1.63 13.67 -15.11
C VAL A 35 -0.97 12.64 -14.22
N ILE A 36 -0.37 11.62 -14.83
CA ILE A 36 0.41 10.56 -14.17
C ILE A 36 1.90 10.73 -14.48
N VAL A 37 2.73 10.27 -13.55
CA VAL A 37 4.19 10.31 -13.67
C VAL A 37 4.82 8.91 -13.61
N THR A 38 4.16 7.94 -12.98
CA THR A 38 4.69 6.58 -12.78
C THR A 38 4.84 5.86 -14.12
N GLY A 39 6.04 5.37 -14.39
CA GLY A 39 6.38 4.69 -15.64
C GLY A 39 6.39 5.59 -16.88
N GLN A 40 6.20 6.89 -16.76
CA GLN A 40 6.08 7.79 -17.92
C GLN A 40 7.40 8.50 -18.24
N TYR A 41 7.60 8.85 -19.53
CA TYR A 41 8.72 9.69 -19.99
C TYR A 41 8.62 11.13 -19.48
N LYS A 42 7.42 11.67 -19.59
CA LYS A 42 7.01 12.99 -19.10
C LYS A 42 5.65 12.83 -18.45
N PRO A 43 5.30 13.70 -17.51
CA PRO A 43 3.94 13.74 -17.01
C PRO A 43 2.96 13.77 -18.18
N GLN A 44 2.02 12.85 -18.23
CA GLN A 44 1.02 12.75 -19.28
C GLN A 44 -0.34 12.32 -18.74
N THR A 45 -1.39 12.57 -19.52
CA THR A 45 -2.73 12.19 -19.11
C THR A 45 -2.88 10.66 -19.08
N LEU A 46 -3.71 10.16 -18.18
CA LEU A 46 -4.05 8.75 -18.05
C LEU A 46 -4.47 8.13 -19.40
N LYS A 47 -5.23 8.88 -20.21
CA LYS A 47 -5.65 8.48 -21.57
C LYS A 47 -4.47 8.20 -22.50
N LYS A 48 -3.35 8.93 -22.38
CA LYS A 48 -2.17 8.76 -23.27
C LYS A 48 -1.23 7.67 -22.81
N SER A 49 -1.32 7.20 -21.58
CA SER A 49 -0.44 6.15 -21.03
C SER A 49 -0.54 4.84 -21.81
N VAL A 50 0.61 4.20 -22.03
CA VAL A 50 0.70 2.83 -22.55
C VAL A 50 0.42 1.80 -21.44
N TYR A 51 0.65 2.16 -20.18
CA TYR A 51 0.40 1.31 -19.02
C TYR A 51 -1.06 1.41 -18.57
N GLN A 52 -1.56 0.34 -17.99
CA GLN A 52 -2.80 0.37 -17.22
C GLN A 52 -2.48 0.98 -15.85
N VAL A 53 -2.97 2.20 -15.62
CA VAL A 53 -2.72 2.94 -14.39
C VAL A 53 -4.05 3.27 -13.74
N ARG A 54 -4.16 2.98 -12.44
CA ARG A 54 -5.27 3.43 -11.60
C ARG A 54 -4.80 4.60 -10.75
N VAL A 55 -5.60 5.66 -10.68
CA VAL A 55 -5.29 6.86 -9.90
C VAL A 55 -6.34 7.05 -8.81
N ILE A 56 -5.90 7.26 -7.58
CA ILE A 56 -6.73 7.65 -6.45
C ILE A 56 -6.26 9.04 -6.04
N ASN A 57 -7.05 10.05 -6.36
CA ASN A 57 -6.70 11.44 -6.08
C ASN A 57 -7.04 11.85 -4.63
N LYS A 58 -6.53 13.01 -4.20
CA LYS A 58 -6.73 13.55 -2.85
C LYS A 58 -8.20 13.69 -2.46
N ASP A 59 -9.07 14.02 -3.43
CA ASP A 59 -10.49 14.18 -3.15
C ASP A 59 -11.12 12.82 -2.79
N ARG A 60 -10.75 11.76 -3.50
CA ARG A 60 -11.19 10.40 -3.19
C ARG A 60 -10.64 9.93 -1.83
N ILE A 61 -9.38 10.24 -1.54
CA ILE A 61 -8.76 9.95 -0.23
C ILE A 61 -9.53 10.67 0.88
N LYS A 62 -9.81 11.96 0.72
CA LYS A 62 -10.58 12.75 1.70
C LYS A 62 -12.01 12.21 1.89
N GLN A 63 -12.66 11.80 0.79
CA GLN A 63 -14.03 11.28 0.80
C GLN A 63 -14.16 9.95 1.55
N SER A 64 -13.11 9.12 1.59
CA SER A 64 -13.15 7.83 2.28
C SER A 64 -13.12 7.93 3.81
N GLY A 65 -12.74 9.09 4.38
CA GLY A 65 -12.54 9.23 5.82
C GLY A 65 -11.38 8.36 6.36
N ALA A 66 -10.51 7.87 5.47
CA ALA A 66 -9.38 7.01 5.84
C ALA A 66 -8.35 7.77 6.67
N THR A 67 -7.71 7.05 7.60
CA THR A 67 -6.62 7.54 8.44
C THR A 67 -5.24 7.10 7.94
N ASN A 68 -5.18 6.10 7.07
CA ASN A 68 -3.96 5.59 6.44
C ASN A 68 -4.19 5.12 5.00
N VAL A 69 -3.10 4.81 4.27
CA VAL A 69 -3.14 4.38 2.87
C VAL A 69 -3.78 3.00 2.70
N GLN A 70 -3.62 2.10 3.66
CA GLN A 70 -4.20 0.75 3.61
C GLN A 70 -5.72 0.80 3.54
N GLN A 71 -6.37 1.65 4.36
CA GLN A 71 -7.82 1.86 4.33
C GLN A 71 -8.32 2.39 2.98
N VAL A 72 -7.56 3.28 2.32
CA VAL A 72 -7.90 3.78 0.97
C VAL A 72 -7.83 2.67 -0.06
N LEU A 73 -6.78 1.84 -0.01
CA LEU A 73 -6.54 0.76 -0.97
C LEU A 73 -7.49 -0.43 -0.74
N ASN A 74 -7.93 -0.66 0.50
CA ASN A 74 -8.86 -1.76 0.81
C ASN A 74 -10.18 -1.64 0.04
N ASN A 75 -10.60 -0.44 -0.33
CA ASN A 75 -11.79 -0.19 -1.14
C ASN A 75 -11.55 -0.37 -2.66
N GLN A 76 -10.35 -0.81 -3.09
CA GLN A 76 -10.02 -1.01 -4.51
C GLN A 76 -10.06 -2.49 -4.88
N LEU A 77 -10.42 -2.79 -6.16
CA LEU A 77 -10.35 -4.15 -6.71
C LEU A 77 -8.92 -4.67 -6.74
N GLY A 78 -8.78 -5.98 -6.50
CA GLY A 78 -7.50 -6.68 -6.57
C GLY A 78 -6.59 -6.43 -5.38
N PHE A 79 -6.99 -5.58 -4.41
CA PHE A 79 -6.28 -5.38 -3.15
C PHE A 79 -6.91 -6.20 -2.04
N ARG A 80 -6.09 -6.92 -1.29
CA ARG A 80 -6.47 -7.60 -0.06
C ARG A 80 -5.44 -7.30 1.02
N PHE A 81 -5.92 -7.24 2.24
CA PHE A 81 -5.07 -7.04 3.41
C PHE A 81 -5.25 -8.22 4.36
N SER A 82 -4.14 -8.65 4.94
CA SER A 82 -4.11 -9.64 6.01
C SER A 82 -3.48 -9.02 7.25
N ASN A 83 -4.16 -9.12 8.38
CA ASN A 83 -3.69 -8.58 9.65
C ASN A 83 -3.01 -9.68 10.45
N ASP A 84 -1.83 -9.38 10.98
CA ASP A 84 -1.18 -10.15 12.02
C ASP A 84 -1.39 -9.41 13.34
N ASN A 85 -2.40 -9.84 14.09
CA ASN A 85 -2.77 -9.19 15.33
C ASN A 85 -1.79 -9.49 16.47
N THR A 86 -0.94 -10.51 16.33
CA THR A 86 0.08 -10.85 17.32
C THR A 86 1.17 -9.78 17.44
N ILE A 87 1.53 -9.19 16.31
CA ILE A 87 2.57 -8.14 16.24
C ILE A 87 2.02 -6.81 15.72
N GLY A 88 0.69 -6.72 15.48
CA GLY A 88 -0.02 -5.52 15.07
C GLY A 88 0.33 -5.00 13.67
N THR A 89 0.73 -5.90 12.75
CA THR A 89 1.14 -5.56 11.39
C THR A 89 0.09 -5.95 10.35
N THR A 90 0.18 -5.38 9.16
CA THR A 90 -0.75 -5.67 8.06
C THR A 90 0.04 -5.82 6.78
N ASP A 91 -0.14 -6.94 6.07
CA ASP A 91 0.42 -7.15 4.75
C ASP A 91 -0.62 -6.92 3.65
N VAL A 92 -0.14 -6.59 2.45
CA VAL A 92 -0.95 -6.32 1.26
C VAL A 92 -0.80 -7.46 0.24
N GLN A 93 -1.88 -7.74 -0.48
CA GLN A 93 -1.85 -8.55 -1.70
C GLN A 93 -2.40 -7.72 -2.85
N LEU A 94 -1.77 -7.83 -4.00
CA LEU A 94 -2.22 -7.21 -5.25
C LEU A 94 -2.33 -8.28 -6.34
N MET A 95 -3.51 -8.38 -6.97
CA MET A 95 -3.78 -9.33 -8.07
C MET A 95 -3.42 -10.78 -7.71
N GLY A 96 -3.68 -11.21 -6.47
CA GLY A 96 -3.37 -12.55 -5.96
C GLY A 96 -1.91 -12.78 -5.59
N MET A 97 -1.03 -11.79 -5.74
CA MET A 97 0.38 -11.86 -5.35
C MET A 97 0.62 -11.19 -4.00
N SER A 98 1.56 -11.74 -3.21
CA SER A 98 1.92 -11.18 -1.89
C SER A 98 2.54 -9.80 -2.00
N GLY A 99 2.50 -9.03 -0.91
CA GLY A 99 3.07 -7.68 -0.83
C GLY A 99 4.54 -7.60 -1.18
N ARG A 100 5.31 -8.68 -0.98
CA ARG A 100 6.73 -8.77 -1.40
C ARG A 100 6.93 -8.55 -2.90
N ASN A 101 5.91 -8.80 -3.71
CA ASN A 101 5.91 -8.61 -5.16
C ASN A 101 5.38 -7.23 -5.60
N VAL A 102 5.06 -6.35 -4.66
CA VAL A 102 4.56 -5.00 -4.90
C VAL A 102 5.61 -3.98 -4.49
N LYS A 103 6.05 -3.14 -5.43
CA LYS A 103 6.98 -2.05 -5.12
C LYS A 103 6.22 -0.83 -4.63
N ILE A 104 6.56 -0.37 -3.43
CA ILE A 104 5.96 0.82 -2.83
C ILE A 104 6.96 1.97 -2.95
N LEU A 105 6.50 3.08 -3.54
CA LEU A 105 7.32 4.28 -3.77
C LEU A 105 6.66 5.49 -3.10
N LEU A 106 7.49 6.37 -2.56
CA LEU A 106 7.11 7.74 -2.18
C LEU A 106 7.81 8.72 -3.11
N ASP A 107 7.05 9.45 -3.93
CA ASP A 107 7.56 10.33 -4.99
C ASP A 107 8.58 9.63 -5.92
N GLY A 108 8.41 8.32 -6.20
CA GLY A 108 9.28 7.53 -7.06
C GLY A 108 10.50 6.89 -6.36
N VAL A 109 10.73 7.14 -5.08
CA VAL A 109 11.79 6.51 -4.28
C VAL A 109 11.22 5.32 -3.50
N PRO A 110 11.85 4.12 -3.56
CA PRO A 110 11.43 2.95 -2.81
C PRO A 110 11.37 3.22 -1.31
N MET A 111 10.27 2.79 -0.69
CA MET A 111 10.15 2.78 0.77
C MET A 111 10.74 1.49 1.32
N ILE A 112 11.55 1.62 2.37
CA ILE A 112 12.11 0.48 3.08
C ILE A 112 11.23 0.09 4.26
N ASP A 113 11.12 -1.21 4.47
CA ASP A 113 10.54 -1.85 5.65
C ASP A 113 11.40 -3.09 6.01
N ARG A 114 10.87 -4.05 6.77
CA ARG A 114 11.63 -5.27 7.12
C ARG A 114 11.89 -6.21 5.95
N GLY A 115 11.32 -5.96 4.78
CA GLY A 115 11.54 -6.70 3.54
C GLY A 115 10.62 -7.92 3.34
N ASP A 116 10.02 -8.47 4.37
CA ASP A 116 9.12 -9.63 4.30
C ASP A 116 7.63 -9.26 4.24
N THR A 117 7.27 -8.06 4.68
CA THR A 117 5.91 -7.48 4.61
C THR A 117 5.95 -6.06 4.05
N ARG A 118 4.79 -5.48 3.73
CA ARG A 118 4.67 -4.09 3.24
C ARG A 118 3.98 -3.20 4.27
N GLU A 119 4.51 -3.20 5.50
CA GLU A 119 4.04 -2.36 6.62
C GLU A 119 4.09 -0.87 6.28
N SER A 120 5.01 -0.47 5.41
CA SER A 120 5.22 0.91 4.98
C SER A 120 3.97 1.61 4.44
N LEU A 121 2.98 0.88 3.87
CA LEU A 121 1.69 1.46 3.46
C LEU A 121 0.88 2.03 4.63
N GLY A 122 0.98 1.45 5.83
CA GLY A 122 0.34 1.96 7.06
C GLY A 122 1.13 3.09 7.74
N GLN A 123 2.32 3.40 7.24
CA GLN A 123 3.32 4.27 7.84
C GLN A 123 3.61 5.51 6.98
N VAL A 124 2.69 5.93 6.12
CA VAL A 124 2.75 7.17 5.33
C VAL A 124 1.67 8.11 5.81
N ASP A 125 2.04 9.37 6.04
CA ASP A 125 1.07 10.41 6.37
C ASP A 125 0.14 10.67 5.19
N ILE A 126 -1.11 10.20 5.32
CA ILE A 126 -2.16 10.31 4.31
C ILE A 126 -2.48 11.77 3.97
N ASN A 127 -2.26 12.71 4.92
CA ASN A 127 -2.59 14.11 4.75
C ASN A 127 -1.59 14.84 3.83
N THR A 128 -0.43 14.24 3.55
CA THR A 128 0.58 14.79 2.60
C THR A 128 0.32 14.35 1.15
N ILE A 129 -0.59 13.41 0.91
CA ILE A 129 -0.77 12.77 -0.39
C ILE A 129 -1.59 13.65 -1.33
N GLU A 130 -1.10 13.87 -2.56
CA GLU A 130 -1.84 14.46 -3.67
C GLU A 130 -2.63 13.39 -4.43
N ARG A 131 -2.01 12.23 -4.68
CA ARG A 131 -2.62 11.05 -5.32
C ARG A 131 -1.80 9.80 -5.11
N ILE A 132 -2.43 8.65 -5.29
CA ILE A 132 -1.78 7.34 -5.35
C ILE A 132 -1.92 6.82 -6.78
N GLU A 133 -0.79 6.51 -7.43
CA GLU A 133 -0.74 5.93 -8.76
C GLU A 133 -0.40 4.44 -8.63
N ILE A 134 -1.27 3.58 -9.15
CA ILE A 134 -1.12 2.11 -9.12
C ILE A 134 -0.93 1.65 -10.55
N VAL A 135 0.24 1.12 -10.87
CA VAL A 135 0.52 0.47 -12.14
C VAL A 135 0.42 -1.03 -11.93
N GLU A 136 -0.52 -1.65 -12.62
CA GLU A 136 -0.76 -3.09 -12.55
C GLU A 136 0.14 -3.84 -13.55
N GLY A 137 0.69 -4.97 -13.12
CA GLY A 137 1.63 -5.77 -13.90
C GLY A 137 3.10 -5.39 -13.71
N PRO A 138 4.03 -6.21 -14.21
CA PRO A 138 5.44 -6.08 -13.95
C PRO A 138 6.05 -4.78 -14.47
N MET A 139 6.81 -4.12 -13.62
CA MET A 139 7.50 -2.87 -13.90
C MET A 139 9.01 -2.96 -13.66
N SER A 140 9.58 -4.18 -13.70
CA SER A 140 10.99 -4.42 -13.35
C SER A 140 11.99 -3.70 -14.24
N VAL A 141 11.70 -3.45 -15.53
CA VAL A 141 12.55 -2.64 -16.39
C VAL A 141 12.71 -1.23 -15.83
N SER A 142 11.61 -0.60 -15.39
CA SER A 142 11.61 0.78 -14.90
C SER A 142 12.01 0.90 -13.43
N TYR A 143 11.67 -0.06 -12.58
CA TYR A 143 11.79 0.06 -11.12
C TYR A 143 12.63 -1.04 -10.45
N GLY A 144 13.19 -1.97 -11.23
CA GLY A 144 14.06 -3.04 -10.72
C GLY A 144 13.30 -4.14 -9.99
N SER A 145 13.90 -4.68 -8.93
CA SER A 145 13.34 -5.74 -8.09
C SER A 145 12.00 -5.37 -7.45
N ASP A 146 11.21 -6.36 -7.06
CA ASP A 146 9.96 -6.29 -6.28
C ASP A 146 8.75 -5.71 -7.04
N ALA A 147 8.87 -5.43 -8.31
CA ALA A 147 7.81 -4.88 -9.14
C ALA A 147 7.15 -5.95 -10.04
N LEU A 148 6.89 -7.17 -9.50
CA LEU A 148 6.26 -8.25 -10.26
C LEU A 148 4.73 -8.11 -10.36
N ALA A 149 4.07 -7.77 -9.25
CA ALA A 149 2.63 -7.53 -9.20
C ALA A 149 2.28 -6.13 -9.72
N GLY A 150 3.20 -5.19 -9.55
CA GLY A 150 3.01 -3.81 -9.91
C GLY A 150 3.74 -2.84 -8.99
N VAL A 151 3.38 -1.56 -9.15
CA VAL A 151 3.97 -0.45 -8.41
C VAL A 151 2.86 0.39 -7.81
N ILE A 152 2.96 0.71 -6.52
CA ILE A 152 2.16 1.70 -5.83
C ILE A 152 3.05 2.91 -5.60
N ASN A 153 2.82 4.00 -6.32
CA ASN A 153 3.58 5.23 -6.17
C ASN A 153 2.72 6.30 -5.49
N ILE A 154 3.12 6.68 -4.29
CA ILE A 154 2.46 7.69 -3.48
C ILE A 154 3.08 9.04 -3.84
N ILE A 155 2.28 9.91 -4.48
CA ILE A 155 2.73 11.24 -4.92
C ILE A 155 2.30 12.28 -3.89
N THR A 156 3.26 13.04 -3.40
CA THR A 156 3.02 14.05 -2.36
C THR A 156 2.61 15.39 -2.97
N LYS A 157 1.92 16.20 -2.15
CA LYS A 157 1.49 17.56 -2.50
C LYS A 157 2.68 18.45 -2.85
N LYS A 158 2.45 19.37 -3.79
CA LYS A 158 3.42 20.41 -4.19
C LYS A 158 2.78 21.79 -4.01
N SER A 159 3.57 22.74 -3.54
CA SER A 159 3.17 24.14 -3.57
C SER A 159 3.23 24.64 -5.01
N THR A 160 2.10 24.98 -5.59
CA THR A 160 2.01 25.41 -7.01
C THR A 160 1.68 26.88 -7.18
N LYS A 161 1.09 27.52 -6.17
CA LYS A 161 0.67 28.93 -6.20
C LYS A 161 1.49 29.73 -5.20
N ASP A 162 1.81 30.98 -5.54
CA ASP A 162 2.45 31.92 -4.62
C ASP A 162 1.47 32.30 -3.49
N GLU A 163 1.49 31.53 -2.44
CA GLU A 163 0.62 31.67 -1.28
C GLU A 163 1.20 30.96 -0.05
N LEU A 164 0.76 31.38 1.12
CA LEU A 164 0.90 30.63 2.34
C LEU A 164 -0.42 29.90 2.61
N SER A 165 -0.36 28.57 2.75
CA SER A 165 -1.50 27.73 3.06
C SER A 165 -1.25 26.96 4.35
N VAL A 166 -2.17 27.03 5.30
CA VAL A 166 -2.16 26.27 6.54
C VAL A 166 -3.39 25.38 6.55
N THR A 167 -3.19 24.08 6.78
CA THR A 167 -4.28 23.12 6.96
C THR A 167 -4.11 22.39 8.27
N ALA A 168 -5.21 22.21 9.00
CA ALA A 168 -5.25 21.38 10.19
C ALA A 168 -6.45 20.43 10.13
N LYS A 169 -6.28 19.23 10.68
CA LYS A 169 -7.32 18.21 10.75
C LYS A 169 -7.31 17.55 12.11
N VAL A 170 -8.49 17.37 12.68
CA VAL A 170 -8.73 16.50 13.83
C VAL A 170 -9.81 15.52 13.41
N GLN A 171 -9.59 14.23 13.60
CA GLN A 171 -10.57 13.18 13.36
C GLN A 171 -10.62 12.26 14.57
N GLU A 172 -11.82 12.05 15.06
CA GLU A 172 -12.16 11.14 16.14
C GLU A 172 -13.00 10.00 15.60
N GLU A 173 -12.69 8.76 15.99
CA GLU A 173 -13.37 7.56 15.50
C GLU A 173 -13.51 6.54 16.63
N THR A 174 -14.65 5.87 16.70
CA THR A 174 -14.83 4.75 17.64
C THR A 174 -14.07 3.52 17.17
N ALA A 175 -13.51 2.73 18.06
CA ALA A 175 -13.07 1.36 17.77
C ALA A 175 -14.21 0.40 18.19
N GLY A 176 -14.95 -0.13 17.21
CA GLY A 176 -16.19 -0.81 17.47
C GLY A 176 -17.15 0.07 18.30
N LYS A 177 -17.52 -0.39 19.49
CA LYS A 177 -18.36 0.36 20.45
C LYS A 177 -17.57 1.20 21.45
N GLU A 178 -16.24 1.11 21.44
CA GLU A 178 -15.37 1.76 22.39
C GLU A 178 -14.96 3.14 21.90
N TYR A 179 -15.07 4.14 22.79
CA TYR A 179 -14.68 5.50 22.50
C TYR A 179 -14.48 6.33 23.77
N HIS A 180 -13.43 7.14 23.76
CA HIS A 180 -13.19 8.20 24.70
C HIS A 180 -12.62 9.41 23.96
N LEU A 181 -13.01 10.61 24.30
CA LEU A 181 -12.64 11.81 23.56
C LEU A 181 -11.14 12.12 23.68
N PHE A 182 -10.45 12.22 22.56
CA PHE A 182 -9.03 12.57 22.37
C PHE A 182 -7.99 11.62 22.96
N ASN A 183 -8.36 10.59 23.72
CA ASN A 183 -7.43 9.66 24.30
C ASN A 183 -8.08 8.34 24.69
N TYR A 184 -7.29 7.36 25.10
CA TYR A 184 -7.70 5.99 25.49
C TYR A 184 -8.41 5.26 24.36
N LYS A 185 -9.71 4.96 24.51
CA LYS A 185 -10.48 4.09 23.62
C LYS A 185 -10.88 4.84 22.35
N GLY A 186 -10.63 4.23 21.19
CA GLY A 186 -10.96 4.78 19.89
C GLY A 186 -9.75 4.96 18.99
N VAL A 187 -9.95 5.70 17.90
CA VAL A 187 -8.90 6.11 16.96
C VAL A 187 -8.87 7.63 16.90
N HIS A 188 -7.73 8.22 17.19
CA HIS A 188 -7.53 9.66 17.28
C HIS A 188 -6.49 10.09 16.24
N GLN A 189 -6.83 11.06 15.40
CA GLN A 189 -5.90 11.62 14.43
C GLN A 189 -5.86 13.13 14.52
N GLN A 190 -4.66 13.69 14.66
CA GLN A 190 -4.40 15.12 14.56
C GLN A 190 -3.34 15.37 13.50
N ASN A 191 -3.55 16.39 12.67
CA ASN A 191 -2.62 16.76 11.61
C ASN A 191 -2.54 18.26 11.44
N ILE A 192 -1.34 18.75 11.14
CA ILE A 192 -1.10 20.12 10.68
C ILE A 192 -0.14 20.10 9.50
N ASN A 193 -0.42 20.90 8.47
CA ASN A 193 0.47 21.10 7.33
C ASN A 193 0.54 22.58 6.96
N ILE A 194 1.74 23.04 6.63
CA ILE A 194 2.06 24.38 6.17
C ILE A 194 2.71 24.26 4.79
N ASN A 195 2.17 24.97 3.81
CA ASN A 195 2.74 25.09 2.48
C ASN A 195 2.97 26.56 2.18
N TYR A 196 4.17 26.91 1.78
CA TYR A 196 4.54 28.26 1.40
C TYR A 196 5.23 28.22 0.05
N LYS A 197 4.82 29.08 -0.86
CA LYS A 197 5.55 29.34 -2.09
C LYS A 197 5.66 30.82 -2.35
N LYS A 198 6.85 31.24 -2.73
CA LYS A 198 7.13 32.61 -3.20
C LYS A 198 8.13 32.53 -4.34
N ASN A 199 7.74 33.06 -5.50
CA ASN A 199 8.57 33.04 -6.69
C ASN A 199 8.99 31.61 -7.07
N ASN A 200 10.30 31.35 -7.05
CA ASN A 200 10.89 30.06 -7.43
C ASN A 200 10.99 29.06 -6.26
N TRP A 201 10.83 29.51 -5.01
CA TRP A 201 10.99 28.70 -3.83
C TRP A 201 9.67 28.18 -3.30
N GLY A 202 9.63 26.90 -2.96
CA GLY A 202 8.52 26.28 -2.27
C GLY A 202 9.00 25.62 -0.98
N PHE A 203 8.21 25.72 0.06
CA PHE A 203 8.42 25.07 1.34
C PHE A 203 7.14 24.36 1.77
N THR A 204 7.26 23.12 2.21
CA THR A 204 6.15 22.34 2.76
C THR A 204 6.63 21.64 4.01
N THR A 205 5.88 21.73 5.11
CA THR A 205 6.14 20.96 6.32
C THR A 205 4.84 20.55 6.97
N GLY A 206 4.86 19.47 7.72
CA GLY A 206 3.68 19.01 8.44
C GLY A 206 3.99 17.88 9.39
N GLY A 207 3.02 17.59 10.24
CA GLY A 207 3.07 16.48 11.18
C GLY A 207 1.70 15.88 11.41
N THR A 208 1.68 14.61 11.75
CA THR A 208 0.48 13.83 12.05
C THR A 208 0.75 12.98 13.29
N HIS A 209 -0.18 12.97 14.22
CA HIS A 209 -0.29 12.01 15.30
C HIS A 209 -1.49 11.12 15.05
N ASN A 210 -1.28 9.82 15.04
CA ASN A 210 -2.32 8.80 14.98
C ASN A 210 -2.23 7.93 16.22
N ASP A 211 -3.33 7.69 16.87
CA ASP A 211 -3.41 6.85 18.06
C ASP A 211 -4.61 5.92 17.97
N LEU A 212 -4.36 4.61 18.01
CA LEU A 212 -5.32 3.53 18.24
C LEU A 212 -4.95 2.90 19.58
N ASN A 213 -5.76 3.08 20.61
CA ASN A 213 -5.49 2.52 21.94
C ASN A 213 -5.86 1.03 22.08
N GLY A 214 -5.98 0.31 20.96
CA GLY A 214 -6.36 -1.09 20.91
C GLY A 214 -7.87 -1.29 21.02
N PHE A 215 -8.30 -2.54 20.80
CA PHE A 215 -9.71 -2.93 20.86
C PHE A 215 -9.85 -4.42 21.18
N GLY A 216 -10.96 -4.75 21.87
CA GLY A 216 -11.25 -6.15 22.25
C GLY A 216 -10.34 -6.66 23.36
N GLY A 217 -10.24 -7.97 23.44
CA GLY A 217 -9.35 -8.65 24.38
C GLY A 217 -10.04 -9.15 25.64
N ASP A 218 -9.22 -9.42 26.67
CA ASP A 218 -9.65 -10.02 27.92
C ASP A 218 -10.51 -9.07 28.78
N ALA A 219 -11.22 -9.62 29.76
CA ALA A 219 -12.06 -8.89 30.70
C ALA A 219 -11.28 -7.83 31.52
N TYR A 220 -9.99 -8.03 31.69
CA TYR A 220 -9.08 -7.14 32.44
C TYR A 220 -8.48 -6.04 31.56
N GLY A 221 -8.67 -6.10 30.22
CA GLY A 221 -8.28 -5.08 29.25
C GLY A 221 -6.77 -5.00 28.98
N ARG A 222 -5.99 -6.01 29.37
CA ARG A 222 -4.55 -6.08 29.08
C ARG A 222 -4.27 -6.67 27.72
N ASP A 223 -4.74 -7.87 27.47
CA ASP A 223 -4.62 -8.53 26.18
C ASP A 223 -5.65 -7.96 25.20
N LYS A 224 -5.19 -7.47 24.05
CA LYS A 224 -6.02 -6.82 23.05
C LYS A 224 -6.05 -7.62 21.77
N ASP A 225 -7.24 -7.85 21.20
CA ASP A 225 -7.40 -8.43 19.86
C ASP A 225 -6.76 -7.53 18.78
N TRP A 226 -6.86 -6.22 18.96
CA TRP A 226 -6.19 -5.20 18.14
C TRP A 226 -5.24 -4.42 19.03
N LEU A 227 -3.95 -4.58 18.80
CA LEU A 227 -2.91 -3.99 19.62
C LEU A 227 -2.95 -2.47 19.57
N PRO A 228 -2.73 -1.78 20.72
CA PRO A 228 -2.48 -0.34 20.75
C PRO A 228 -1.33 0.04 19.79
N LYS A 229 -1.58 1.06 18.97
CA LYS A 229 -0.63 1.57 17.99
C LYS A 229 -0.64 3.09 17.97
N GLU A 230 0.49 3.68 18.35
CA GLU A 230 0.74 5.11 18.31
C GLU A 230 1.74 5.44 17.22
N GLN A 231 1.47 6.48 16.42
CA GLN A 231 2.34 6.93 15.33
C GLN A 231 2.52 8.44 15.34
N TRP A 232 3.77 8.88 15.34
CA TRP A 232 4.16 10.26 15.09
C TRP A 232 4.86 10.34 13.75
N MET A 233 4.31 11.12 12.83
CA MET A 233 4.85 11.31 11.49
C MET A 233 5.14 12.79 11.25
N GLY A 234 6.30 13.08 10.67
CA GLY A 234 6.70 14.43 10.29
C GLY A 234 7.30 14.47 8.91
N ASN A 235 7.16 15.60 8.23
CA ASN A 235 7.79 15.81 6.93
C ASN A 235 8.21 17.25 6.72
N ALA A 236 9.25 17.46 5.91
CA ALA A 236 9.64 18.77 5.41
C ALA A 236 10.16 18.64 3.97
N LYS A 237 9.83 19.60 3.12
CA LYS A 237 10.27 19.67 1.72
C LYS A 237 10.59 21.10 1.35
N ILE A 238 11.77 21.31 0.77
CA ILE A 238 12.16 22.54 0.12
C ILE A 238 12.32 22.28 -1.38
N SER A 239 11.78 23.15 -2.21
CA SER A 239 11.87 23.04 -3.66
C SER A 239 12.29 24.35 -4.31
N TYR A 240 13.00 24.24 -5.42
CA TYR A 240 13.40 25.37 -6.25
C TYR A 240 13.05 25.06 -7.71
N ASP A 241 12.22 25.94 -8.30
CA ASP A 241 11.73 25.84 -9.68
C ASP A 241 12.08 27.12 -10.41
N LYS A 242 13.04 27.10 -11.35
CA LYS A 242 13.40 28.26 -12.18
C LYS A 242 13.76 27.85 -13.59
N GLY A 243 12.93 28.22 -14.53
CA GLY A 243 13.18 27.93 -15.95
C GLY A 243 13.37 26.45 -16.23
N PRO A 244 14.55 25.99 -16.71
CA PRO A 244 14.78 24.58 -17.03
C PRO A 244 15.08 23.71 -15.80
N LEU A 245 15.36 24.31 -14.63
CA LEU A 245 15.78 23.62 -13.41
C LEU A 245 14.60 23.44 -12.47
N ASN A 246 14.37 22.20 -12.06
CA ASN A 246 13.53 21.81 -10.93
C ASN A 246 14.36 20.97 -10.00
N VAL A 247 14.43 21.31 -8.71
CA VAL A 247 15.11 20.54 -7.69
C VAL A 247 14.36 20.61 -6.38
N TYR A 248 14.31 19.51 -5.63
CA TYR A 248 13.82 19.53 -4.27
C TYR A 248 14.56 18.55 -3.37
N TYR A 249 14.59 18.88 -2.11
CA TYR A 249 14.96 17.99 -1.03
C TYR A 249 13.77 17.78 -0.11
N ARG A 250 13.54 16.52 0.28
CA ARG A 250 12.46 16.11 1.20
C ARG A 250 13.02 15.20 2.27
N ILE A 251 12.53 15.37 3.49
CA ILE A 251 12.73 14.44 4.61
C ILE A 251 11.37 14.02 5.16
N ASP A 252 11.23 12.72 5.45
CA ASP A 252 10.09 12.14 6.14
C ASP A 252 10.61 11.37 7.37
N GLY A 253 9.95 11.57 8.50
CA GLY A 253 10.22 10.89 9.76
C GLY A 253 8.99 10.16 10.26
N LEU A 254 9.19 8.97 10.85
CA LEU A 254 8.18 8.18 11.54
C LEU A 254 8.76 7.68 12.86
N ASN A 255 7.97 7.78 13.92
CA ASN A 255 8.10 6.98 15.13
C ASN A 255 6.78 6.25 15.36
N GLU A 256 6.82 4.92 15.46
CA GLU A 256 5.65 4.07 15.69
C GLU A 256 5.92 3.17 16.89
N THR A 257 4.96 3.08 17.81
CA THR A 257 4.98 2.13 18.91
C THR A 257 3.74 1.25 18.85
N ILE A 258 3.94 -0.07 18.80
CA ILE A 258 2.89 -1.08 18.94
C ILE A 258 3.12 -1.76 20.28
N THR A 259 2.07 -1.88 21.12
CA THR A 259 2.15 -2.46 22.45
C THR A 259 1.33 -3.74 22.53
N SER A 260 1.99 -4.86 22.82
CA SER A 260 1.36 -6.14 23.14
C SER A 260 1.48 -6.39 24.64
N ARG A 261 0.35 -6.44 25.34
CA ARG A 261 0.29 -6.77 26.76
C ARG A 261 -0.32 -8.15 26.92
N ASN A 262 0.47 -9.10 27.41
CA ASN A 262 -0.02 -10.44 27.62
C ASN A 262 -0.86 -10.56 28.91
N PRO A 263 -1.70 -11.58 29.03
CA PRO A 263 -2.46 -11.84 30.25
C PRO A 263 -1.54 -12.07 31.46
N ILE A 264 -2.09 -11.82 32.64
CA ILE A 264 -1.38 -12.06 33.90
C ILE A 264 -1.30 -13.57 34.15
N ASN A 265 -0.11 -14.06 34.43
CA ASN A 265 0.05 -15.41 35.00
C ASN A 265 -0.28 -15.32 36.49
N TYR A 266 -1.47 -15.80 36.87
CA TYR A 266 -1.98 -15.73 38.22
C TYR A 266 -1.22 -16.63 39.21
N SER A 267 -0.38 -17.58 38.75
CA SER A 267 0.45 -18.40 39.62
C SER A 267 1.58 -17.63 40.27
N ASN A 268 2.05 -16.56 39.64
CA ASN A 268 3.19 -15.76 40.10
C ASN A 268 2.96 -14.26 39.99
N ASN A 269 1.76 -13.81 39.63
CA ASN A 269 1.38 -12.41 39.42
C ASN A 269 2.29 -11.64 38.47
N ILE A 270 2.77 -12.33 37.41
CA ILE A 270 3.68 -11.73 36.40
C ILE A 270 3.02 -11.72 35.04
N ALA A 271 3.29 -10.65 34.26
CA ALA A 271 3.04 -10.61 32.82
C ALA A 271 4.30 -10.26 32.04
N ILE A 272 4.40 -10.77 30.81
CA ILE A 272 5.47 -10.44 29.87
C ILE A 272 4.89 -9.55 28.78
N ASP A 273 5.27 -8.29 28.78
CA ASP A 273 4.77 -7.29 27.82
C ASP A 273 5.81 -7.01 26.75
N GLN A 274 5.36 -6.73 25.53
CA GLN A 274 6.24 -6.40 24.40
C GLN A 274 5.86 -5.06 23.79
N ARG A 275 6.87 -4.28 23.44
CA ARG A 275 6.74 -3.08 22.62
C ARG A 275 7.57 -3.22 21.36
N TYR A 276 6.94 -2.99 20.22
CA TYR A 276 7.60 -2.92 18.93
C TYR A 276 7.72 -1.45 18.54
N ILE A 277 8.93 -0.90 18.65
CA ILE A 277 9.21 0.52 18.41
C ILE A 277 9.91 0.64 17.06
N THR A 278 9.29 1.35 16.12
CA THR A 278 9.81 1.56 14.77
C THR A 278 10.17 3.03 14.59
N ASP A 279 11.41 3.31 14.19
CA ASP A 279 11.86 4.62 13.73
C ASP A 279 12.24 4.51 12.26
N ARG A 280 11.78 5.44 11.42
CA ARG A 280 12.19 5.56 10.03
C ARG A 280 12.44 7.01 9.66
N PHE A 281 13.61 7.26 9.06
CA PHE A 281 13.92 8.50 8.38
C PHE A 281 14.18 8.22 6.89
N MET A 282 13.57 9.02 6.03
CA MET A 282 13.73 8.91 4.59
C MET A 282 14.10 10.27 4.02
N HIS A 283 15.25 10.34 3.36
CA HIS A 283 15.79 11.52 2.71
C HIS A 283 15.71 11.35 1.20
N GLN A 284 15.27 12.39 0.49
CA GLN A 284 15.16 12.39 -0.97
C GLN A 284 15.68 13.69 -1.51
N LEU A 285 16.64 13.62 -2.44
CA LEU A 285 17.04 14.74 -3.28
C LEU A 285 16.72 14.39 -4.73
N GLN A 286 15.83 15.14 -5.34
CA GLN A 286 15.45 14.91 -6.72
C GLN A 286 15.62 16.19 -7.53
N GLY A 287 16.15 16.05 -8.73
CA GLY A 287 16.37 17.15 -9.63
C GLY A 287 16.10 16.79 -11.09
N SER A 288 15.67 17.76 -11.85
CA SER A 288 15.62 17.66 -13.31
C SER A 288 16.09 18.95 -13.97
N TYR A 289 16.79 18.78 -15.08
CA TYR A 289 17.25 19.90 -15.89
C TYR A 289 16.89 19.67 -17.36
N THR A 290 16.21 20.63 -17.95
CA THR A 290 15.78 20.60 -19.34
C THR A 290 16.77 21.38 -20.19
N PHE A 291 17.73 20.70 -20.84
CA PHE A 291 18.75 21.32 -21.68
C PHE A 291 18.15 21.95 -22.94
N SER A 292 17.13 21.29 -23.51
CA SER A 292 16.41 21.75 -24.70
C SER A 292 15.01 21.12 -24.75
N LYS A 293 14.20 21.52 -25.73
CA LYS A 293 12.88 20.88 -25.99
C LYS A 293 13.01 19.36 -26.25
N LYS A 294 14.22 18.87 -26.62
CA LYS A 294 14.48 17.47 -26.94
C LYS A 294 15.22 16.70 -25.86
N LEU A 295 15.87 17.39 -24.92
CA LEU A 295 16.79 16.73 -23.95
C LEU A 295 16.52 17.18 -22.52
N GLN A 296 16.24 16.22 -21.64
CA GLN A 296 16.05 16.44 -20.21
C GLN A 296 16.79 15.35 -19.42
N LEU A 297 17.48 15.75 -18.36
CA LEU A 297 18.06 14.87 -17.36
C LEU A 297 17.21 14.91 -16.10
N ALA A 298 16.98 13.74 -15.50
CA ALA A 298 16.35 13.62 -14.19
C ALA A 298 17.19 12.71 -13.29
N THR A 299 17.43 13.16 -12.07
CA THR A 299 18.25 12.42 -11.09
C THR A 299 17.50 12.34 -9.77
N THR A 300 17.58 11.19 -9.14
CA THR A 300 17.00 10.89 -7.83
C THR A 300 18.08 10.28 -6.94
N LEU A 301 18.24 10.84 -5.76
CA LEU A 301 18.99 10.27 -4.65
C LEU A 301 18.02 10.01 -3.51
N GLY A 302 18.05 8.80 -2.97
CA GLY A 302 17.25 8.41 -1.81
C GLY A 302 18.13 7.74 -0.77
N TYR A 303 17.91 8.05 0.49
CA TYR A 303 18.48 7.34 1.62
C TYR A 303 17.39 7.10 2.65
N ALA A 304 17.28 5.88 3.15
CA ALA A 304 16.37 5.55 4.22
C ALA A 304 17.07 4.76 5.32
N ASP A 305 16.78 5.13 6.57
CA ASP A 305 17.19 4.44 7.80
C ASP A 305 15.92 3.95 8.49
N TYR A 306 15.79 2.66 8.67
CA TYR A 306 14.67 1.99 9.34
C TYR A 306 15.21 1.17 10.51
N LYS A 307 14.65 1.39 11.69
CA LYS A 307 15.00 0.66 12.91
C LYS A 307 13.74 0.10 13.53
N ARG A 308 13.77 -1.16 13.92
CA ARG A 308 12.73 -1.76 14.74
C ARG A 308 13.33 -2.40 15.98
N ARG A 309 12.92 -1.91 17.12
CA ARG A 309 13.28 -2.45 18.44
C ARG A 309 12.13 -3.28 18.97
N THR A 310 12.43 -4.52 19.39
CA THR A 310 11.58 -5.28 20.30
C THR A 310 12.05 -4.96 21.71
N LYS A 311 11.15 -4.54 22.59
CA LYS A 311 11.41 -4.31 24.01
C LYS A 311 10.45 -5.17 24.80
N THR A 312 10.96 -6.23 25.43
CA THR A 312 10.19 -7.15 26.26
C THR A 312 10.45 -6.83 27.73
N THR A 313 9.38 -6.68 28.50
CA THR A 313 9.41 -6.37 29.93
C THR A 313 8.64 -7.42 30.71
N ARG A 314 9.19 -7.80 31.85
CA ARG A 314 8.53 -8.58 32.88
C ARG A 314 7.94 -7.61 33.89
N HIS A 315 6.61 -7.56 33.97
CA HIS A 315 5.89 -6.77 34.96
C HIS A 315 5.49 -7.67 36.15
N ASP A 316 5.95 -7.33 37.33
CA ASP A 316 5.62 -7.98 38.60
C ASP A 316 4.53 -7.16 39.29
N PHE A 317 3.31 -7.69 39.39
CA PHE A 317 2.16 -6.99 39.97
C PHE A 317 2.18 -6.92 41.49
N GLU A 318 2.93 -7.78 42.16
CA GLU A 318 3.07 -7.73 43.62
C GLU A 318 4.03 -6.61 44.01
N LYS A 319 5.16 -6.50 43.31
CA LYS A 319 6.19 -5.51 43.58
C LYS A 319 5.96 -4.18 42.83
N ASN A 320 5.03 -4.18 41.86
CA ASN A 320 4.79 -3.08 40.93
C ASN A 320 6.09 -2.61 40.25
N THR A 321 6.88 -3.55 39.74
CA THR A 321 8.16 -3.29 39.06
C THR A 321 8.16 -3.81 37.64
N ASP A 322 8.83 -3.06 36.74
CA ASP A 322 9.13 -3.45 35.37
C ASP A 322 10.62 -3.78 35.24
N GLU A 323 10.93 -4.96 34.77
CA GLU A 323 12.29 -5.41 34.48
C GLU A 323 12.42 -5.79 33.00
N LEU A 324 13.54 -5.44 32.37
CA LEU A 324 13.83 -5.92 31.02
C LEU A 324 14.17 -7.42 31.10
N THR A 325 13.58 -8.18 30.21
CA THR A 325 13.94 -9.60 30.03
C THR A 325 15.26 -9.73 29.28
N THR A 326 15.95 -10.85 29.42
CA THR A 326 17.28 -11.11 28.89
C THR A 326 17.36 -12.30 27.93
N GLY A 327 16.20 -12.85 27.53
CA GLY A 327 16.14 -13.92 26.54
C GLY A 327 16.57 -13.47 25.14
N ASP A 328 17.00 -14.41 24.32
CA ASP A 328 17.47 -14.15 22.97
C ASP A 328 16.38 -13.45 22.11
N GLY A 329 16.74 -12.31 21.54
CA GLY A 329 15.84 -11.51 20.70
C GLY A 329 14.74 -10.73 21.43
N GLU A 330 14.62 -10.82 22.76
CA GLU A 330 13.63 -10.09 23.55
C GLU A 330 13.94 -8.59 23.63
N GLN A 331 15.20 -8.21 23.40
CA GLN A 331 15.67 -6.82 23.30
C GLN A 331 16.27 -6.53 21.92
N ASP A 332 15.80 -7.21 20.86
CA ASP A 332 16.35 -7.05 19.51
C ASP A 332 16.22 -5.61 18.99
N LEU A 333 17.26 -5.17 18.30
CA LEU A 333 17.29 -3.95 17.52
C LEU A 333 17.71 -4.27 16.09
N SER A 334 16.73 -4.57 15.24
CA SER A 334 16.97 -4.76 13.80
C SER A 334 17.03 -3.40 13.08
N LYS A 335 18.04 -3.22 12.24
CA LYS A 335 18.26 -2.02 11.42
C LYS A 335 18.30 -2.41 9.96
N PHE A 336 17.66 -1.60 9.12
CA PHE A 336 17.66 -1.74 7.66
C PHE A 336 17.92 -0.37 7.04
N ASN A 337 18.91 -0.29 6.18
CA ASN A 337 19.28 0.95 5.49
C ASN A 337 19.21 0.72 3.99
N SER A 338 18.73 1.72 3.25
CA SER A 338 18.80 1.70 1.79
C SER A 338 19.35 2.99 1.24
N PHE A 339 20.08 2.85 0.14
CA PHE A 339 20.56 3.96 -0.67
C PHE A 339 20.16 3.70 -2.12
N VAL A 340 19.56 4.69 -2.75
CA VAL A 340 19.11 4.63 -4.15
C VAL A 340 19.70 5.80 -4.91
N PHE A 341 20.38 5.50 -5.99
CA PHE A 341 20.80 6.47 -7.01
C PHE A 341 20.16 6.08 -8.33
N ARG A 342 19.38 6.97 -8.91
CA ARG A 342 18.82 6.79 -10.25
C ARG A 342 19.04 8.05 -11.07
N THR A 343 19.51 7.89 -12.30
CA THR A 343 19.55 8.96 -13.28
C THR A 343 18.96 8.48 -14.60
N THR A 344 18.19 9.33 -15.24
CA THR A 344 17.56 9.04 -16.54
C THR A 344 17.71 10.23 -17.47
N LEU A 345 18.11 9.95 -18.70
CA LEU A 345 18.16 10.92 -19.77
C LEU A 345 16.94 10.71 -20.68
N GLN A 346 16.17 11.76 -20.90
CA GLN A 346 15.04 11.73 -21.83
C GLN A 346 15.46 12.46 -23.11
N TYR A 347 15.54 11.72 -24.20
CA TYR A 347 15.95 12.27 -25.50
C TYR A 347 14.90 12.04 -26.59
N GLN A 348 14.38 13.15 -27.12
CA GLN A 348 13.43 13.13 -28.24
C GLN A 348 14.23 13.05 -29.55
N LEU A 349 14.47 11.84 -30.05
CA LEU A 349 15.23 11.60 -31.29
C LEU A 349 14.48 12.19 -32.51
N SER A 350 13.15 11.96 -32.58
CA SER A 350 12.28 12.49 -33.61
C SER A 350 10.87 12.73 -33.04
N ASN A 351 9.96 13.26 -33.86
CA ASN A 351 8.56 13.41 -33.44
C ASN A 351 7.85 12.07 -33.15
N LYS A 352 8.44 10.95 -33.61
CA LYS A 352 7.90 9.59 -33.45
C LYS A 352 8.67 8.73 -32.45
N ILE A 353 9.89 9.10 -32.09
CA ILE A 353 10.77 8.26 -31.27
C ILE A 353 11.36 9.07 -30.13
N SER A 354 11.20 8.57 -28.91
CA SER A 354 11.85 9.07 -27.70
C SER A 354 12.61 7.96 -27.00
N LEU A 355 13.80 8.26 -26.52
CA LEU A 355 14.69 7.33 -25.80
C LEU A 355 14.79 7.74 -24.34
N GLN A 356 14.85 6.77 -23.45
CA GLN A 356 15.10 6.97 -22.02
C GLN A 356 16.13 5.95 -21.51
N PRO A 357 17.42 6.16 -21.79
CA PRO A 357 18.47 5.43 -21.08
C PRO A 357 18.58 5.90 -19.64
N GLY A 358 19.02 5.01 -18.76
CA GLY A 358 19.24 5.34 -17.36
C GLY A 358 20.15 4.36 -16.65
N ILE A 359 20.62 4.81 -15.48
CA ILE A 359 21.42 4.06 -14.53
C ILE A 359 20.68 4.01 -13.21
N ASP A 360 20.75 2.88 -12.53
CA ASP A 360 20.08 2.64 -11.25
C ASP A 360 21.01 1.84 -10.34
N ILE A 361 21.29 2.37 -9.16
CA ILE A 361 22.08 1.69 -8.12
C ILE A 361 21.18 1.64 -6.89
N ASN A 362 20.96 0.44 -6.38
CA ASN A 362 20.18 0.22 -5.16
C ASN A 362 21.02 -0.61 -4.20
N ARG A 363 21.33 -0.07 -3.03
CA ARG A 363 22.11 -0.74 -1.98
C ARG A 363 21.25 -0.86 -0.72
N GLU A 364 21.15 -2.06 -0.20
CA GLU A 364 20.44 -2.38 1.03
C GLU A 364 21.39 -3.05 2.02
N ALA A 365 21.27 -2.70 3.29
CA ALA A 365 22.05 -3.30 4.38
C ALA A 365 21.12 -3.61 5.56
N ALA A 366 21.40 -4.68 6.29
CA ALA A 366 20.69 -5.03 7.51
C ALA A 366 21.66 -5.39 8.62
N SER A 367 21.26 -5.17 9.88
CA SER A 367 21.99 -5.57 11.06
C SER A 367 21.04 -5.74 12.25
N GLY A 368 21.45 -6.47 13.26
CA GLY A 368 20.68 -6.72 14.47
C GLY A 368 20.97 -8.11 15.04
N GLN A 369 20.47 -8.40 16.24
CA GLN A 369 20.66 -9.70 16.86
C GLN A 369 20.04 -10.85 16.06
N ARG A 370 18.94 -10.56 15.35
CA ARG A 370 18.21 -11.51 14.50
C ARG A 370 18.65 -11.51 13.04
N ILE A 371 19.76 -10.82 12.71
CA ILE A 371 20.33 -10.75 11.35
C ILE A 371 21.79 -11.18 11.39
N SER A 372 22.08 -12.30 10.74
CA SER A 372 23.46 -12.84 10.69
C SER A 372 24.37 -12.01 9.78
N ASN A 373 25.62 -11.78 10.21
CA ASN A 373 26.73 -11.26 9.38
C ASN A 373 26.61 -9.82 8.86
N ASN A 374 25.67 -9.00 9.35
CA ASN A 374 25.45 -7.62 8.89
C ASN A 374 25.48 -7.50 7.35
N PRO A 375 24.61 -8.20 6.63
CA PRO A 375 24.69 -8.36 5.19
C PRO A 375 24.40 -7.06 4.43
N VAL A 376 24.98 -6.98 3.22
CA VAL A 376 24.75 -5.90 2.26
C VAL A 376 24.47 -6.50 0.90
N ILE A 377 23.41 -6.01 0.25
CA ILE A 377 23.06 -6.34 -1.14
C ILE A 377 23.15 -5.06 -1.97
N THR A 378 23.77 -5.14 -3.16
CA THR A 378 23.82 -4.01 -4.09
C THR A 378 23.44 -4.47 -5.49
N ASP A 379 22.45 -3.79 -6.07
CA ASP A 379 22.05 -3.91 -7.46
C ASP A 379 22.67 -2.77 -8.28
N TYR A 380 23.37 -3.12 -9.35
CA TYR A 380 23.86 -2.20 -10.37
C TYR A 380 23.08 -2.47 -11.66
N ALA A 381 22.43 -1.46 -12.22
CA ALA A 381 21.69 -1.66 -13.45
C ALA A 381 21.85 -0.50 -14.43
N VAL A 382 21.86 -0.85 -15.70
CA VAL A 382 21.61 0.08 -16.80
C VAL A 382 20.36 -0.35 -17.53
N PHE A 383 19.54 0.61 -17.96
CA PHE A 383 18.31 0.34 -18.67
C PHE A 383 18.08 1.32 -19.81
N ILE A 384 17.31 0.89 -20.76
CA ILE A 384 16.80 1.74 -21.82
C ILE A 384 15.32 1.42 -22.05
N SER A 385 14.50 2.45 -22.14
CA SER A 385 13.13 2.35 -22.60
C SER A 385 12.93 3.30 -23.79
N THR A 386 12.22 2.85 -24.81
CA THR A 386 12.01 3.63 -26.04
C THR A 386 10.50 3.80 -26.25
N GLU A 387 10.05 5.02 -26.51
CA GLU A 387 8.66 5.26 -26.93
C GLU A 387 8.66 5.46 -28.45
N ILE A 388 7.88 4.63 -29.15
CA ILE A 388 7.74 4.63 -30.61
C ILE A 388 6.28 4.92 -30.96
N LYS A 389 6.03 6.01 -31.67
CA LYS A 389 4.71 6.44 -32.18
C LYS A 389 4.72 6.49 -33.70
N PRO A 390 4.55 5.35 -34.40
CA PRO A 390 4.54 5.33 -35.86
C PRO A 390 3.49 6.28 -36.45
N ASN A 391 2.34 6.35 -35.78
CA ASN A 391 1.22 7.26 -36.09
C ASN A 391 0.48 7.69 -34.79
N SER A 392 -0.59 8.46 -34.92
CA SER A 392 -1.38 8.95 -33.78
C SER A 392 -2.18 7.87 -33.03
N LYS A 393 -2.35 6.68 -33.62
CA LYS A 393 -3.15 5.57 -33.06
C LYS A 393 -2.31 4.55 -32.29
N ILE A 394 -1.03 4.44 -32.59
CA ILE A 394 -0.16 3.38 -32.06
C ILE A 394 0.96 4.02 -31.24
N ASN A 395 1.13 3.53 -30.00
CA ASN A 395 2.23 3.84 -29.13
C ASN A 395 2.81 2.54 -28.59
N ILE A 396 4.08 2.26 -28.86
CA ILE A 396 4.79 1.06 -28.44
C ILE A 396 5.95 1.50 -27.58
N ARG A 397 6.16 0.80 -26.46
CA ARG A 397 7.26 1.05 -25.53
C ARG A 397 8.03 -0.24 -25.22
N PRO A 398 9.02 -0.62 -26.03
CA PRO A 398 9.99 -1.65 -25.66
C PRO A 398 10.93 -1.11 -24.59
N GLY A 399 11.41 -2.01 -23.74
CA GLY A 399 12.37 -1.71 -22.69
C GLY A 399 13.28 -2.90 -22.41
N LEU A 400 14.51 -2.61 -22.05
CA LEU A 400 15.53 -3.57 -21.63
C LEU A 400 16.23 -3.03 -20.39
N ARG A 401 16.49 -3.93 -19.43
CA ARG A 401 17.31 -3.65 -18.25
C ARG A 401 18.37 -4.73 -18.12
N PHE A 402 19.59 -4.32 -17.91
CA PHE A 402 20.73 -5.17 -17.58
C PHE A 402 21.04 -4.95 -16.11
N ILE A 403 21.20 -6.04 -15.35
CA ILE A 403 21.42 -5.96 -13.91
C ILE A 403 22.51 -6.91 -13.49
N LYS A 404 23.29 -6.48 -12.50
CA LYS A 404 24.25 -7.29 -11.74
C LYS A 404 24.00 -7.07 -10.25
N ASN A 405 23.87 -8.15 -9.51
CA ASN A 405 23.75 -8.13 -8.07
C ASN A 405 25.03 -8.60 -7.38
N SER A 406 25.29 -8.16 -6.15
CA SER A 406 26.49 -8.51 -5.38
C SER A 406 26.42 -9.83 -4.62
N VAL A 407 25.23 -10.43 -4.44
CA VAL A 407 24.99 -11.57 -3.55
C VAL A 407 24.39 -12.77 -4.26
N TYR A 408 23.41 -12.56 -5.14
CA TYR A 408 22.68 -13.63 -5.82
C TYR A 408 22.75 -13.46 -7.35
N ASP A 409 22.44 -14.54 -8.08
CA ASP A 409 22.37 -14.51 -9.54
C ASP A 409 21.06 -13.86 -9.99
N ALA A 410 21.14 -12.58 -10.36
CA ALA A 410 20.05 -11.86 -10.97
C ALA A 410 19.87 -12.26 -12.45
N PRO A 411 18.66 -12.22 -13.02
CA PRO A 411 18.48 -12.37 -14.45
C PRO A 411 19.27 -11.28 -15.20
N PRO A 412 20.22 -11.66 -16.08
CA PRO A 412 21.15 -10.67 -16.68
C PRO A 412 20.44 -9.66 -17.58
N VAL A 413 19.32 -10.06 -18.19
CA VAL A 413 18.51 -9.23 -19.11
C VAL A 413 17.04 -9.32 -18.74
N ILE A 414 16.40 -8.17 -18.60
CA ILE A 414 14.99 -8.02 -18.25
C ILE A 414 14.29 -7.26 -19.37
N PRO A 415 13.58 -7.96 -20.28
CA PRO A 415 12.85 -7.31 -21.38
C PRO A 415 11.42 -6.94 -20.97
N SER A 416 10.88 -5.93 -21.64
CA SER A 416 9.44 -5.63 -21.64
C SER A 416 9.01 -4.98 -22.94
N ILE A 417 7.76 -5.17 -23.31
CA ILE A 417 7.11 -4.44 -24.39
C ILE A 417 5.69 -4.07 -23.96
N ASN A 418 5.37 -2.80 -24.03
CA ASN A 418 4.04 -2.29 -23.74
C ASN A 418 3.52 -1.56 -24.97
N SER A 419 2.25 -1.77 -25.30
CA SER A 419 1.64 -1.14 -26.46
C SER A 419 0.26 -0.59 -26.13
N LYS A 420 -0.08 0.52 -26.78
CA LYS A 420 -1.42 1.07 -26.81
C LYS A 420 -1.83 1.32 -28.24
N ILE A 421 -3.00 0.84 -28.61
CA ILE A 421 -3.60 0.96 -29.92
C ILE A 421 -4.97 1.65 -29.76
N ALA A 422 -5.11 2.86 -30.28
CA ALA A 422 -6.41 3.53 -30.37
C ALA A 422 -7.22 2.93 -31.51
N LEU A 423 -8.12 2.01 -31.19
CA LEU A 423 -9.02 1.38 -32.17
C LEU A 423 -10.04 2.39 -32.71
N SER A 424 -10.48 3.31 -31.84
CA SER A 424 -11.31 4.45 -32.20
C SER A 424 -10.99 5.67 -31.30
N LYS A 425 -11.72 6.79 -31.45
CA LYS A 425 -11.63 7.93 -30.54
C LYS A 425 -12.05 7.60 -29.11
N GLN A 426 -12.82 6.53 -28.94
CA GLN A 426 -13.43 6.10 -27.69
C GLN A 426 -12.88 4.77 -27.15
N LEU A 427 -12.24 3.97 -27.98
CA LEU A 427 -11.81 2.60 -27.63
C LEU A 427 -10.30 2.44 -27.82
N ASP A 428 -9.64 2.11 -26.72
CA ASP A 428 -8.21 1.81 -26.64
C ASP A 428 -7.98 0.34 -26.27
N LEU A 429 -7.08 -0.31 -27.00
CA LEU A 429 -6.50 -1.62 -26.64
C LEU A 429 -5.10 -1.41 -26.08
N ARG A 430 -4.79 -2.00 -24.93
CA ARG A 430 -3.42 -2.10 -24.39
C ARG A 430 -3.01 -3.56 -24.29
N LEU A 431 -1.79 -3.85 -24.68
CA LEU A 431 -1.16 -5.16 -24.56
C LEU A 431 0.24 -4.98 -23.99
N ALA A 432 0.61 -5.83 -23.05
CA ALA A 432 1.91 -5.80 -22.43
C ALA A 432 2.46 -7.21 -22.21
N TYR A 433 3.74 -7.36 -22.47
CA TYR A 433 4.56 -8.46 -21.99
C TYR A 433 5.71 -7.87 -21.17
N ALA A 434 5.98 -8.46 -20.01
CA ALA A 434 7.13 -8.10 -19.23
C ALA A 434 7.73 -9.31 -18.51
N TYR A 435 9.04 -9.40 -18.53
CA TYR A 435 9.80 -10.26 -17.65
C TYR A 435 10.04 -9.49 -16.35
N GLY A 436 9.63 -10.08 -15.23
CA GLY A 436 9.80 -9.50 -13.91
C GLY A 436 10.78 -10.31 -13.07
N PHE A 437 11.37 -9.68 -12.06
CA PHE A 437 12.15 -10.40 -11.06
C PHE A 437 12.00 -9.77 -9.68
N ARG A 438 12.24 -10.57 -8.64
CA ARG A 438 12.37 -10.15 -7.26
C ARG A 438 13.64 -10.74 -6.65
N SER A 439 14.43 -9.89 -6.03
CA SER A 439 15.58 -10.32 -5.21
C SER A 439 15.09 -10.99 -3.92
N PRO A 440 15.82 -11.97 -3.40
CA PRO A 440 15.64 -12.38 -2.02
C PRO A 440 15.91 -11.18 -1.09
N ALA A 441 15.03 -10.96 -0.12
CA ALA A 441 15.22 -9.92 0.89
C ALA A 441 16.35 -10.31 1.86
N LEU A 442 17.01 -9.32 2.45
CA LEU A 442 18.08 -9.56 3.44
C LEU A 442 17.60 -10.46 4.59
N ARG A 443 16.35 -10.30 5.01
CA ARG A 443 15.76 -11.14 6.04
C ARG A 443 15.52 -12.58 5.57
N GLU A 444 15.10 -12.78 4.33
CA GLU A 444 14.91 -14.12 3.76
C GLU A 444 16.23 -14.91 3.68
N LEU A 445 17.33 -14.21 3.43
CA LEU A 445 18.67 -14.81 3.33
C LEU A 445 19.33 -15.03 4.69
N TYR A 446 19.22 -14.08 5.64
CA TYR A 446 20.09 -13.98 6.80
C TYR A 446 19.38 -13.89 8.14
N PHE A 447 18.06 -14.11 8.18
CA PHE A 447 17.32 -14.10 9.44
C PHE A 447 17.72 -15.28 10.32
N TYR A 448 17.90 -15.01 11.61
CA TYR A 448 18.17 -16.02 12.62
C TYR A 448 17.35 -15.68 13.86
N PHE A 449 16.36 -16.53 14.15
CA PHE A 449 15.51 -16.37 15.31
C PHE A 449 15.19 -17.74 15.89
N VAL A 450 16.02 -18.14 16.83
CA VAL A 450 15.91 -19.43 17.53
C VAL A 450 15.80 -19.14 19.01
N ASP A 451 14.66 -19.49 19.62
CA ASP A 451 14.38 -19.42 21.04
C ASP A 451 13.50 -20.61 21.46
N ALA A 452 12.95 -20.61 22.66
CA ALA A 452 12.12 -21.69 23.16
C ALA A 452 10.85 -21.94 22.30
N ASN A 453 10.34 -20.92 21.62
CA ASN A 453 9.08 -20.96 20.86
C ASN A 453 9.28 -20.81 19.35
N HIS A 454 10.44 -20.37 18.90
CA HIS A 454 10.73 -20.08 17.51
C HIS A 454 12.00 -20.79 17.06
N ASN A 455 11.94 -21.37 15.87
CA ASN A 455 13.11 -21.94 15.20
C ASN A 455 13.04 -21.52 13.72
N ILE A 456 13.52 -20.27 13.44
CA ILE A 456 13.45 -19.66 12.12
C ILE A 456 14.85 -19.31 11.66
N VAL A 457 15.25 -19.87 10.52
CA VAL A 457 16.57 -19.62 9.93
C VAL A 457 16.41 -19.24 8.46
N GLY A 458 17.03 -18.13 8.05
CA GLY A 458 17.10 -17.70 6.66
C GLY A 458 17.88 -18.68 5.79
N ASN A 459 17.76 -18.53 4.46
CA ASN A 459 18.42 -19.41 3.51
C ASN A 459 19.31 -18.58 2.55
N PRO A 460 20.63 -18.59 2.72
CA PRO A 460 21.55 -17.84 1.85
C PRO A 460 21.62 -18.37 0.41
N ASN A 461 21.08 -19.56 0.13
CA ASN A 461 21.09 -20.18 -1.19
C ASN A 461 19.86 -19.86 -2.05
N LEU A 462 19.03 -18.91 -1.60
CA LEU A 462 17.86 -18.51 -2.36
C LEU A 462 18.22 -17.89 -3.70
N LYS A 463 17.50 -18.31 -4.74
CA LYS A 463 17.55 -17.74 -6.09
C LYS A 463 16.54 -16.61 -6.23
N ALA A 464 16.84 -15.66 -7.11
CA ALA A 464 15.87 -14.63 -7.48
C ALA A 464 14.60 -15.24 -8.06
N GLU A 465 13.45 -14.73 -7.62
CA GLU A 465 12.17 -15.03 -8.28
C GLU A 465 12.14 -14.36 -9.65
N ASN A 466 11.55 -15.02 -10.62
CA ASN A 466 11.27 -14.41 -11.92
C ASN A 466 9.89 -14.75 -12.44
N SER A 467 9.37 -13.89 -13.31
CA SER A 467 8.05 -14.08 -13.90
C SER A 467 8.01 -13.70 -15.36
N ASN A 468 7.19 -14.44 -16.12
CA ASN A 468 6.69 -13.98 -17.41
C ASN A 468 5.24 -13.55 -17.24
N SER A 469 4.93 -12.32 -17.65
CA SER A 469 3.62 -11.73 -17.45
C SER A 469 3.06 -11.15 -18.73
N PHE A 470 1.83 -11.55 -19.03
CA PHE A 470 1.03 -11.08 -20.16
C PHE A 470 -0.17 -10.33 -19.62
N ASN A 471 -0.36 -9.10 -20.07
CA ASN A 471 -1.47 -8.25 -19.64
C ASN A 471 -2.17 -7.67 -20.87
N GLY A 472 -3.50 -7.59 -20.81
CA GLY A 472 -4.30 -6.98 -21.85
C GLY A 472 -5.44 -6.16 -21.26
N SER A 473 -5.80 -5.03 -21.89
CA SER A 473 -7.00 -4.30 -21.50
C SER A 473 -7.68 -3.61 -22.68
N LEU A 474 -9.01 -3.61 -22.64
CA LEU A 474 -9.88 -2.81 -23.51
C LEU A 474 -10.53 -1.72 -22.67
N ASN A 475 -10.36 -0.47 -23.09
CA ASN A 475 -10.87 0.68 -22.37
C ASN A 475 -11.75 1.51 -23.33
N TRP A 476 -13.04 1.52 -23.05
CA TRP A 476 -14.00 2.32 -23.80
C TRP A 476 -14.48 3.49 -22.95
N THR A 477 -14.57 4.68 -23.57
CA THR A 477 -14.98 5.89 -22.88
C THR A 477 -15.82 6.78 -23.80
N THR A 478 -16.98 7.21 -23.33
CA THR A 478 -17.80 8.17 -24.08
C THR A 478 -17.08 9.51 -24.26
N LEU A 479 -17.36 10.20 -25.35
CA LEU A 479 -17.03 11.61 -25.44
C LEU A 479 -17.93 12.38 -24.45
N PRO A 480 -17.39 13.32 -23.67
CA PRO A 480 -18.19 14.09 -22.73
C PRO A 480 -19.32 14.83 -23.47
N LYS A 481 -20.57 14.60 -23.04
CA LYS A 481 -21.75 15.29 -23.56
C LYS A 481 -22.67 15.64 -22.39
N ASN A 482 -23.10 16.88 -22.28
CA ASN A 482 -24.03 17.35 -21.24
C ASN A 482 -23.55 17.01 -19.81
N ASN A 483 -22.26 17.15 -19.52
CA ASN A 483 -21.64 16.80 -18.24
C ASN A 483 -21.84 15.31 -17.86
N MET A 484 -22.03 14.43 -18.83
CA MET A 484 -22.12 12.99 -18.64
C MET A 484 -20.89 12.33 -19.26
N ALA A 485 -20.27 11.42 -18.52
CA ALA A 485 -19.23 10.53 -19.00
C ALA A 485 -19.48 9.11 -18.48
N TYR A 486 -19.20 8.14 -19.35
CA TYR A 486 -19.25 6.73 -19.01
C TYR A 486 -18.00 6.05 -19.55
N SER A 487 -17.41 5.16 -18.76
CA SER A 487 -16.27 4.36 -19.19
C SER A 487 -16.38 2.92 -18.71
N ILE A 488 -15.91 2.01 -19.53
CA ILE A 488 -15.79 0.58 -19.25
C ILE A 488 -14.33 0.20 -19.46
N SER A 489 -13.75 -0.49 -18.49
CA SER A 489 -12.43 -1.09 -18.57
C SER A 489 -12.56 -2.60 -18.35
N LEU A 490 -12.18 -3.40 -19.33
CA LEU A 490 -12.01 -4.84 -19.22
C LEU A 490 -10.52 -5.14 -19.29
N ALA A 491 -9.97 -5.75 -18.25
CA ALA A 491 -8.56 -6.12 -18.21
C ALA A 491 -8.40 -7.61 -17.84
N GLY A 492 -7.32 -8.22 -18.31
CA GLY A 492 -6.94 -9.59 -17.98
C GLY A 492 -5.44 -9.73 -17.92
N PHE A 493 -4.99 -10.71 -17.14
CA PHE A 493 -3.57 -11.02 -16.98
C PHE A 493 -3.33 -12.52 -16.83
N TYR A 494 -2.13 -12.95 -17.22
CA TYR A 494 -1.60 -14.28 -16.97
C TYR A 494 -0.13 -14.18 -16.61
N ASN A 495 0.23 -14.69 -15.43
CA ASN A 495 1.60 -14.66 -14.93
C ASN A 495 2.06 -16.10 -14.62
N THR A 496 3.30 -16.39 -14.99
CA THR A 496 4.01 -17.61 -14.58
C THR A 496 5.25 -17.23 -13.80
N PHE A 497 5.48 -17.91 -12.68
CA PHE A 497 6.60 -17.66 -11.78
C PHE A 497 7.50 -18.87 -11.68
N ASN A 498 8.80 -18.62 -11.64
CA ASN A 498 9.80 -19.61 -11.28
C ASN A 498 10.58 -19.12 -10.05
N ASN A 499 11.06 -20.07 -9.24
CA ASN A 499 11.82 -19.82 -8.04
C ASN A 499 11.09 -18.88 -7.04
N GLN A 500 9.75 -18.93 -6.96
CA GLN A 500 9.02 -18.14 -6.00
C GLN A 500 9.52 -18.47 -4.59
N ILE A 501 9.86 -17.46 -3.80
CA ILE A 501 10.34 -17.66 -2.42
C ILE A 501 9.14 -17.83 -1.51
N ASP A 502 9.13 -18.91 -0.76
CA ASP A 502 8.11 -19.24 0.22
C ASP A 502 8.72 -19.56 1.58
N PHE A 503 7.89 -19.60 2.61
CA PHE A 503 8.26 -19.83 3.98
C PHE A 503 7.48 -21.03 4.53
N ALA A 504 8.19 -22.06 4.96
CA ALA A 504 7.60 -23.26 5.55
C ALA A 504 8.60 -24.04 6.41
N LEU A 505 8.16 -25.16 6.98
CA LEU A 505 9.03 -26.11 7.64
C LEU A 505 10.11 -26.63 6.69
N SER A 506 11.33 -26.75 7.17
CA SER A 506 12.49 -27.23 6.39
C SER A 506 12.32 -28.69 5.91
N SER A 507 11.53 -29.48 6.64
CA SER A 507 11.06 -30.81 6.25
C SER A 507 9.77 -31.15 7.03
N PRO A 508 8.99 -32.17 6.61
CA PRO A 508 7.76 -32.58 7.31
C PRO A 508 7.98 -33.03 8.78
N THR A 509 9.19 -33.43 9.15
CA THR A 509 9.58 -33.90 10.49
C THR A 509 10.37 -32.84 11.28
N SER A 510 10.68 -31.69 10.68
CA SER A 510 11.43 -30.62 11.32
C SER A 510 10.52 -29.68 12.10
N ASN A 511 11.06 -29.05 13.15
CA ASN A 511 10.46 -27.89 13.81
C ASN A 511 11.07 -26.56 13.34
N GLN A 512 12.05 -26.62 12.39
CA GLN A 512 12.70 -25.44 11.84
C GLN A 512 11.94 -24.89 10.64
N TYR A 513 11.62 -23.61 10.68
CA TYR A 513 11.09 -22.86 9.56
C TYR A 513 12.22 -22.20 8.76
N THR A 514 12.13 -22.21 7.45
CA THR A 514 13.08 -21.55 6.54
C THR A 514 12.40 -21.06 5.27
N TYR A 515 13.16 -20.31 4.48
CA TYR A 515 12.75 -19.86 3.16
C TYR A 515 13.32 -20.81 2.09
N PHE A 516 12.53 -21.06 1.04
CA PHE A 516 12.93 -21.91 -0.07
C PHE A 516 12.29 -21.44 -1.38
N ASN A 517 12.86 -21.84 -2.52
CA ASN A 517 12.32 -21.54 -3.83
C ASN A 517 11.31 -22.61 -4.25
N VAL A 518 10.08 -22.18 -4.54
CA VAL A 518 9.03 -23.00 -5.17
C VAL A 518 9.16 -22.91 -6.69
N ASN A 519 9.23 -24.04 -7.35
CA ASN A 519 9.59 -24.09 -8.76
C ASN A 519 8.51 -23.57 -9.73
N LYS A 520 7.22 -23.64 -9.38
CA LYS A 520 6.13 -23.21 -10.27
C LYS A 520 4.98 -22.59 -9.49
N ALA A 521 4.65 -21.35 -9.86
CA ALA A 521 3.40 -20.71 -9.48
C ALA A 521 2.82 -19.97 -10.70
N LYS A 522 1.50 -19.83 -10.74
CA LYS A 522 0.80 -19.11 -11.81
C LYS A 522 -0.31 -18.25 -11.19
N THR A 523 -0.57 -17.10 -11.78
CA THR A 523 -1.79 -16.33 -11.52
C THR A 523 -2.49 -15.99 -12.82
N LEU A 524 -3.80 -16.08 -12.83
CA LEU A 524 -4.65 -15.78 -13.97
C LEU A 524 -5.86 -15.01 -13.46
N GLY A 525 -6.25 -13.96 -14.15
CA GLY A 525 -7.44 -13.23 -13.71
C GLY A 525 -7.93 -12.18 -14.68
N GLY A 526 -9.09 -11.65 -14.36
CA GLY A 526 -9.69 -10.56 -15.10
C GLY A 526 -10.44 -9.59 -14.20
N THR A 527 -10.56 -8.36 -14.66
CA THR A 527 -11.31 -7.29 -14.01
C THR A 527 -12.21 -6.59 -15.00
N LEU A 528 -13.43 -6.27 -14.59
CA LEU A 528 -14.37 -5.43 -15.31
C LEU A 528 -14.73 -4.24 -14.43
N GLU A 529 -14.48 -3.03 -14.88
CA GLU A 529 -14.81 -1.83 -14.15
C GLU A 529 -15.66 -0.88 -15.00
N ASN A 530 -16.78 -0.45 -14.44
CA ASN A 530 -17.68 0.52 -15.02
C ASN A 530 -17.63 1.80 -14.19
N ARG A 531 -17.47 2.95 -14.83
CA ARG A 531 -17.52 4.26 -14.20
C ARG A 531 -18.54 5.14 -14.92
N PHE A 532 -19.41 5.75 -14.16
CA PHE A 532 -20.41 6.69 -14.60
C PHE A 532 -20.26 7.99 -13.83
N SER A 533 -20.39 9.12 -14.53
CA SER A 533 -20.48 10.43 -13.89
C SER A 533 -21.46 11.32 -14.64
N ARG A 534 -22.29 12.05 -13.90
CA ARG A 534 -23.22 13.04 -14.43
C ARG A 534 -23.44 14.14 -13.40
N LYS A 535 -23.03 15.38 -13.72
CA LYS A 535 -23.13 16.54 -12.81
C LYS A 535 -22.63 16.19 -11.40
N ASP A 536 -23.57 16.02 -10.47
CA ASP A 536 -23.34 15.81 -9.06
C ASP A 536 -23.25 14.34 -8.66
N LEU A 537 -23.50 13.40 -9.59
CA LEU A 537 -23.47 11.95 -9.33
C LEU A 537 -22.25 11.32 -9.99
N ALA A 538 -21.49 10.53 -9.24
CA ALA A 538 -20.48 9.62 -9.75
C ALA A 538 -20.67 8.23 -9.15
N ALA A 539 -20.57 7.20 -9.99
CA ALA A 539 -20.68 5.81 -9.57
C ALA A 539 -19.59 4.97 -10.22
N THR A 540 -19.10 3.99 -9.49
CA THR A 540 -18.17 2.96 -9.99
C THR A 540 -18.70 1.60 -9.56
N LEU A 541 -18.67 0.64 -10.46
CA LEU A 541 -18.96 -0.77 -10.21
C LEU A 541 -17.86 -1.60 -10.84
N GLY A 542 -17.21 -2.42 -10.04
CA GLY A 542 -16.11 -3.25 -10.47
C GLY A 542 -16.27 -4.70 -10.01
N PHE A 543 -15.83 -5.62 -10.84
CA PHE A 543 -15.78 -7.05 -10.58
C PHE A 543 -14.40 -7.58 -10.93
N SER A 544 -13.85 -8.47 -10.12
CA SER A 544 -12.64 -9.23 -10.44
C SER A 544 -12.82 -10.71 -10.12
N TYR A 545 -12.17 -11.54 -10.91
CA TYR A 545 -12.10 -12.98 -10.70
C TYR A 545 -10.66 -13.43 -10.92
N ILE A 546 -10.01 -13.87 -9.84
CA ILE A 546 -8.58 -14.14 -9.81
C ILE A 546 -8.37 -15.56 -9.33
N GLY A 547 -7.63 -16.33 -10.11
CA GLY A 547 -7.16 -17.67 -9.81
C GLY A 547 -5.65 -17.69 -9.57
N PHE A 548 -5.22 -18.49 -8.63
CA PHE A 548 -3.81 -18.76 -8.42
C PHE A 548 -3.56 -20.27 -8.32
N TYR A 549 -2.39 -20.68 -8.79
CA TYR A 549 -1.85 -22.02 -8.70
C TYR A 549 -0.47 -21.92 -8.05
N ARG A 550 -0.19 -22.82 -7.12
CA ARG A 550 1.11 -22.93 -6.48
C ARG A 550 1.47 -24.39 -6.27
N LYS A 551 2.66 -24.77 -6.70
CA LYS A 551 3.23 -26.08 -6.40
C LYS A 551 4.06 -25.95 -5.12
N LEU A 552 3.53 -26.38 -3.96
CA LEU A 552 4.13 -26.14 -2.65
C LEU A 552 5.30 -27.04 -2.32
N TYR A 553 5.37 -28.27 -2.86
CA TYR A 553 6.41 -29.26 -2.53
C TYR A 553 6.70 -30.16 -3.72
N ASP A 554 7.78 -30.94 -3.66
CA ASP A 554 7.91 -32.09 -4.56
C ASP A 554 6.72 -33.02 -4.33
N GLU A 555 5.86 -33.13 -5.32
CA GLU A 555 4.56 -33.83 -5.26
C GLU A 555 4.69 -35.31 -4.88
N LYS A 556 5.92 -35.83 -4.84
CA LYS A 556 6.25 -37.20 -4.47
C LYS A 556 6.07 -37.51 -3.00
N ASP A 557 6.10 -36.45 -2.13
CA ASP A 557 6.07 -36.61 -0.68
C ASP A 557 4.68 -36.41 -0.06
N TYR A 558 3.67 -36.07 -0.89
CA TYR A 558 2.31 -35.81 -0.44
C TYR A 558 1.26 -36.53 -1.28
N VAL A 559 0.24 -37.06 -0.61
CA VAL A 559 -0.97 -37.59 -1.29
C VAL A 559 -1.84 -36.41 -1.69
N LYS A 560 -2.17 -36.30 -2.96
CA LYS A 560 -3.12 -35.29 -3.45
C LYS A 560 -4.55 -35.80 -3.32
N GLU A 561 -5.39 -35.04 -2.62
CA GLU A 561 -6.83 -35.32 -2.55
C GLU A 561 -7.65 -34.59 -3.63
N ASP A 562 -7.10 -33.52 -4.25
CA ASP A 562 -7.81 -32.72 -5.26
C ASP A 562 -6.84 -32.21 -6.36
N ASP A 563 -7.22 -32.41 -7.63
CA ASP A 563 -6.41 -32.07 -8.82
C ASP A 563 -6.69 -30.68 -9.40
N LYS A 564 -7.30 -29.77 -8.61
CA LYS A 564 -7.58 -28.40 -9.10
C LYS A 564 -6.30 -27.64 -9.43
N GLU A 565 -6.15 -27.26 -10.71
CA GLU A 565 -4.99 -26.48 -11.15
C GLU A 565 -5.05 -25.04 -10.61
N PHE A 566 -6.22 -24.40 -10.58
CA PHE A 566 -6.39 -23.03 -10.09
C PHE A 566 -7.41 -22.93 -8.98
N LEU A 567 -7.06 -22.18 -7.95
CA LEU A 567 -7.92 -21.79 -6.84
C LEU A 567 -8.45 -20.38 -7.11
N TRP A 568 -9.77 -20.24 -7.23
CA TRP A 568 -10.40 -19.00 -7.68
C TRP A 568 -11.07 -18.23 -6.57
N SER A 569 -11.00 -16.88 -6.66
CA SER A 569 -11.65 -15.97 -5.71
C SER A 569 -12.24 -14.76 -6.42
N PRO A 570 -13.57 -14.50 -6.27
CA PRO A 570 -14.22 -13.32 -6.81
C PRO A 570 -14.09 -12.12 -5.87
N GLU A 571 -14.14 -10.91 -6.42
CA GLU A 571 -14.35 -9.66 -5.69
C GLU A 571 -15.32 -8.77 -6.46
N LEU A 572 -16.10 -7.98 -5.71
CA LEU A 572 -16.94 -6.93 -6.27
C LEU A 572 -16.74 -5.66 -5.44
N ASN A 573 -16.55 -4.53 -6.10
CA ASN A 573 -16.59 -3.25 -5.43
C ASN A 573 -17.61 -2.32 -6.09
N ALA A 574 -18.24 -1.48 -5.28
CA ALA A 574 -19.10 -0.43 -5.76
C ALA A 574 -18.85 0.86 -4.98
N SER A 575 -19.01 1.99 -5.63
CA SER A 575 -18.99 3.27 -4.93
C SER A 575 -19.92 4.26 -5.61
N ILE A 576 -20.62 5.04 -4.80
CA ILE A 576 -21.52 6.10 -5.25
C ILE A 576 -21.13 7.36 -4.50
N SER A 577 -20.96 8.46 -5.23
CA SER A 577 -20.73 9.79 -4.67
C SER A 577 -21.79 10.74 -5.22
N TYR A 578 -22.46 11.46 -4.34
CA TYR A 578 -23.48 12.45 -4.68
C TYR A 578 -23.16 13.79 -4.03
N ASN A 579 -23.11 14.84 -4.84
CA ASN A 579 -22.84 16.20 -4.39
C ASN A 579 -24.16 16.97 -4.23
N LEU A 580 -24.60 17.20 -3.00
CA LEU A 580 -25.76 18.02 -2.71
C LEU A 580 -25.35 19.48 -2.56
N SER A 581 -25.30 20.19 -3.69
CA SER A 581 -24.75 21.55 -3.78
C SER A 581 -25.46 22.56 -2.86
N LYS A 582 -26.77 22.40 -2.62
CA LYS A 582 -27.54 23.26 -1.70
C LYS A 582 -27.03 23.21 -0.27
N LEU A 583 -26.57 22.05 0.19
CA LEU A 583 -26.02 21.86 1.52
C LEU A 583 -24.49 21.91 1.52
N LYS A 584 -23.84 22.16 0.37
CA LYS A 584 -22.38 22.07 0.20
C LYS A 584 -21.82 20.75 0.74
N THR A 585 -22.59 19.66 0.61
CA THR A 585 -22.29 18.35 1.21
C THR A 585 -22.15 17.32 0.11
N LYS A 586 -21.08 16.54 0.20
CA LYS A 586 -20.86 15.37 -0.63
C LYS A 586 -21.06 14.11 0.19
N PHE A 587 -21.98 13.25 -0.23
CA PHE A 587 -22.23 11.93 0.34
C PHE A 587 -21.53 10.87 -0.48
N ASN A 588 -20.96 9.86 0.19
CA ASN A 588 -20.28 8.76 -0.47
C ASN A 588 -20.68 7.44 0.20
N LEU A 589 -20.91 6.43 -0.62
CA LEU A 589 -21.09 5.04 -0.21
C LEU A 589 -20.02 4.22 -0.92
N PHE A 590 -19.28 3.44 -0.15
CA PHE A 590 -18.31 2.47 -0.62
C PHE A 590 -18.77 1.08 -0.20
N TYR A 591 -18.66 0.13 -1.09
CA TYR A 591 -18.98 -1.27 -0.82
C TYR A 591 -17.94 -2.18 -1.45
N LYS A 592 -17.53 -3.20 -0.73
CA LYS A 592 -16.68 -4.27 -1.23
C LYS A 592 -17.17 -5.62 -0.73
N PHE A 593 -17.34 -6.55 -1.64
CA PHE A 593 -17.45 -7.96 -1.38
C PHE A 593 -16.12 -8.63 -1.70
N THR A 594 -15.57 -9.38 -0.75
CA THR A 594 -14.40 -10.24 -0.93
C THR A 594 -14.88 -11.68 -0.82
N GLY A 595 -14.75 -12.43 -1.90
CA GLY A 595 -15.15 -13.83 -1.97
C GLY A 595 -14.22 -14.74 -1.18
N LYS A 596 -14.63 -15.99 -1.01
CA LYS A 596 -13.82 -17.03 -0.39
C LYS A 596 -12.41 -17.05 -0.99
N ARG A 597 -11.42 -17.29 -0.13
CA ARG A 597 -10.03 -17.41 -0.53
C ARG A 597 -9.54 -18.82 -0.23
N PRO A 598 -9.60 -19.72 -1.21
CA PRO A 598 -9.02 -21.04 -1.06
C PRO A 598 -7.49 -20.97 -1.08
N GLN A 599 -6.84 -21.83 -0.32
CA GLN A 599 -5.39 -21.99 -0.28
C GLN A 599 -5.02 -23.45 -0.04
N LEU A 600 -3.87 -23.88 -0.59
CA LEU A 600 -3.32 -25.19 -0.30
C LEU A 600 -2.63 -25.16 1.06
N VAL A 601 -2.93 -26.15 1.89
CA VAL A 601 -2.32 -26.38 3.19
C VAL A 601 -1.87 -27.83 3.30
N THR A 602 -0.83 -28.07 4.10
CA THR A 602 -0.42 -29.43 4.42
C THR A 602 -1.19 -29.94 5.62
N GLY A 603 -1.64 -31.16 5.56
CA GLY A 603 -2.34 -31.87 6.62
C GLY A 603 -1.90 -33.32 6.72
N LYS A 604 -2.61 -34.10 7.52
CA LYS A 604 -2.46 -35.57 7.62
C LYS A 604 -3.80 -36.24 7.37
N ASN A 605 -3.82 -37.31 6.61
CA ASN A 605 -5.03 -38.13 6.44
C ASN A 605 -5.24 -39.07 7.65
N ALA A 606 -6.32 -39.84 7.63
CA ALA A 606 -6.65 -40.81 8.71
C ALA A 606 -5.55 -41.86 8.93
N SER A 607 -4.70 -42.10 7.95
CA SER A 607 -3.55 -43.00 8.02
C SER A 607 -2.24 -42.32 8.45
N ASN A 608 -2.32 -41.04 8.94
CA ASN A 608 -1.19 -40.20 9.36
C ASN A 608 -0.18 -39.87 8.23
N GLN A 609 -0.57 -40.04 6.97
CA GLN A 609 0.24 -39.70 5.80
C GLN A 609 0.07 -38.21 5.48
N PRO A 610 1.15 -37.51 5.07
CA PRO A 610 1.06 -36.11 4.67
C PRO A 610 0.22 -35.93 3.42
N VAL A 611 -0.77 -35.04 3.48
CA VAL A 611 -1.70 -34.72 2.37
C VAL A 611 -1.73 -33.23 2.11
N LEU A 612 -2.04 -32.86 0.85
CA LEU A 612 -2.38 -31.49 0.47
C LEU A 612 -3.89 -31.33 0.49
N LEU A 613 -4.36 -30.40 1.29
CA LEU A 613 -5.78 -30.06 1.46
C LEU A 613 -6.04 -28.65 0.94
N ILE A 614 -7.27 -28.43 0.44
CA ILE A 614 -7.74 -27.08 0.13
C ILE A 614 -8.46 -26.55 1.37
N ALA A 615 -7.91 -25.51 1.93
CA ALA A 615 -8.52 -24.77 3.01
C ALA A 615 -9.06 -23.42 2.49
N GLU A 616 -10.07 -22.89 3.13
CA GLU A 616 -10.74 -21.66 2.69
C GLU A 616 -10.88 -20.65 3.83
N THR A 617 -10.60 -19.40 3.53
CA THR A 617 -11.06 -18.27 4.33
C THR A 617 -12.41 -17.81 3.80
N ASP A 618 -13.38 -17.57 4.68
CA ASP A 618 -14.74 -17.20 4.29
C ASP A 618 -14.82 -15.85 3.56
N ALA A 619 -15.92 -15.70 2.81
CA ALA A 619 -16.26 -14.45 2.15
C ALA A 619 -16.83 -13.43 3.14
N TYR A 620 -16.64 -12.14 2.85
CA TYR A 620 -17.18 -11.07 3.67
C TYR A 620 -17.55 -9.82 2.87
N HIS A 621 -18.35 -8.96 3.48
CA HIS A 621 -18.82 -7.71 2.93
C HIS A 621 -18.37 -6.55 3.82
N LEU A 622 -17.85 -5.49 3.22
CA LEU A 622 -17.57 -4.22 3.89
C LEU A 622 -18.37 -3.11 3.20
N ALA A 623 -18.88 -2.19 3.97
CA ALA A 623 -19.47 -0.97 3.44
C ALA A 623 -19.20 0.21 4.36
N ASP A 624 -18.88 1.37 3.75
CA ASP A 624 -18.64 2.62 4.45
C ASP A 624 -19.56 3.71 3.87
N PHE A 625 -20.19 4.49 4.74
CA PHE A 625 -20.93 5.69 4.35
C PHE A 625 -20.25 6.92 4.94
N THR A 626 -19.97 7.92 4.11
CA THR A 626 -19.32 9.15 4.56
C THR A 626 -20.02 10.39 4.02
N SER A 627 -19.92 11.48 4.77
CA SER A 627 -20.35 12.82 4.36
C SER A 627 -19.23 13.83 4.57
N ASN A 628 -19.12 14.79 3.64
CA ASN A 628 -18.14 15.86 3.69
C ASN A 628 -18.87 17.17 3.39
N THR A 629 -18.99 18.05 4.40
CA THR A 629 -19.76 19.31 4.34
C THR A 629 -18.81 20.49 4.45
N GLN A 630 -18.82 21.40 3.49
CA GLN A 630 -18.12 22.66 3.55
C GLN A 630 -18.99 23.70 4.31
N ILE A 631 -18.61 24.00 5.55
CA ILE A 631 -19.36 24.95 6.39
C ILE A 631 -19.12 26.38 5.91
N ASN A 632 -17.85 26.76 5.74
CA ASN A 632 -17.46 28.07 5.19
C ASN A 632 -16.15 27.93 4.42
N LYS A 633 -15.54 29.03 3.99
CA LYS A 633 -14.27 29.00 3.23
C LYS A 633 -13.08 28.41 3.98
N TYR A 634 -13.15 28.30 5.31
CA TYR A 634 -12.06 27.81 6.15
C TYR A 634 -12.32 26.44 6.76
N ILE A 635 -13.57 26.09 7.00
CA ILE A 635 -13.97 24.93 7.80
C ILE A 635 -14.80 23.96 6.98
N ALA A 636 -14.41 22.70 7.00
CA ALA A 636 -15.19 21.57 6.52
C ALA A 636 -15.31 20.50 7.61
N VAL A 637 -16.47 19.85 7.67
CA VAL A 637 -16.75 18.73 8.57
C VAL A 637 -16.90 17.46 7.74
N SER A 638 -16.24 16.39 8.17
CA SER A 638 -16.43 15.03 7.66
C SER A 638 -17.04 14.16 8.75
N ALA A 639 -17.96 13.29 8.39
CA ALA A 639 -18.53 12.32 9.31
C ALA A 639 -18.92 11.05 8.55
N GLY A 640 -18.99 9.92 9.25
CA GLY A 640 -19.39 8.68 8.59
C GLY A 640 -19.47 7.49 9.51
N VAL A 641 -19.86 6.38 8.88
CA VAL A 641 -19.89 5.04 9.46
C VAL A 641 -19.05 4.14 8.59
N LYS A 642 -18.06 3.48 9.17
CA LYS A 642 -17.25 2.46 8.50
C LYS A 642 -17.70 1.08 8.94
N ASN A 643 -17.47 0.10 8.06
CA ASN A 643 -17.85 -1.29 8.29
C ASN A 643 -19.31 -1.43 8.77
N ILE A 644 -20.25 -0.94 7.96
CA ILE A 644 -21.70 -0.91 8.28
C ILE A 644 -22.22 -2.30 8.66
N PHE A 645 -21.66 -3.36 8.07
CA PHE A 645 -22.04 -4.75 8.31
C PHE A 645 -21.50 -5.35 9.61
N ASP A 646 -20.66 -4.60 10.35
CA ASP A 646 -20.08 -4.99 11.64
C ASP A 646 -19.23 -6.26 11.59
N VAL A 647 -18.48 -6.45 10.49
CA VAL A 647 -17.62 -7.62 10.31
C VAL A 647 -16.37 -7.48 11.18
N THR A 648 -16.18 -8.36 12.14
CA THR A 648 -15.00 -8.41 13.03
C THR A 648 -14.06 -9.52 12.63
N ASN A 649 -14.57 -10.73 12.50
CA ASN A 649 -13.82 -11.92 12.19
C ASN A 649 -14.51 -12.72 11.09
N ILE A 650 -13.74 -13.51 10.36
CA ILE A 650 -14.24 -14.49 9.39
C ILE A 650 -13.61 -15.84 9.68
N SER A 651 -14.33 -16.92 9.37
CA SER A 651 -13.81 -18.28 9.57
C SER A 651 -12.68 -18.57 8.59
N ASN A 652 -11.70 -19.29 9.09
CA ASN A 652 -10.60 -19.83 8.31
C ASN A 652 -10.45 -21.32 8.69
N ASN A 653 -10.82 -22.23 7.81
CA ASN A 653 -10.62 -23.66 8.04
C ASN A 653 -9.21 -24.11 7.63
N ALA A 654 -8.40 -23.20 7.10
CA ALA A 654 -6.97 -23.37 6.94
C ALA A 654 -6.29 -23.30 8.30
N VAL A 655 -6.44 -24.33 9.15
CA VAL A 655 -5.55 -24.53 10.29
C VAL A 655 -4.18 -24.83 9.71
N ALA A 656 -3.46 -23.75 9.43
CA ALA A 656 -2.16 -23.84 8.78
C ALA A 656 -1.18 -24.46 9.80
N SER A 657 -0.80 -25.68 9.55
CA SER A 657 0.41 -26.28 10.14
C SER A 657 1.68 -25.44 9.87
N ASN A 658 1.58 -24.40 9.07
CA ASN A 658 2.69 -23.62 8.51
C ASN A 658 2.73 -22.16 8.97
N SER A 659 1.90 -21.72 9.90
CA SER A 659 1.97 -20.38 10.49
C SER A 659 2.59 -20.44 11.87
N ILE A 660 3.67 -19.68 12.08
CA ILE A 660 4.31 -19.52 13.40
C ILE A 660 3.34 -18.88 14.38
N HIS A 661 2.49 -17.99 13.89
CA HIS A 661 1.39 -17.40 14.63
C HIS A 661 0.09 -18.04 14.16
N ASN A 662 -0.32 -19.10 14.84
CA ASN A 662 -1.57 -19.80 14.52
C ASN A 662 -2.74 -18.92 15.00
N ALA A 663 -3.33 -18.16 14.08
CA ALA A 663 -4.47 -17.28 14.37
C ALA A 663 -5.78 -18.03 14.69
N GLY A 664 -5.71 -19.36 14.89
CA GLY A 664 -6.89 -20.18 15.13
C GLY A 664 -7.84 -20.23 13.92
N TYR A 665 -9.09 -20.62 14.18
CA TYR A 665 -10.14 -20.73 13.14
C TYR A 665 -10.69 -19.39 12.67
N ASN A 666 -10.27 -18.26 13.24
CA ASN A 666 -10.78 -16.91 12.96
C ASN A 666 -9.69 -15.98 12.46
N VAL A 667 -9.97 -15.27 11.35
CA VAL A 667 -9.13 -14.19 10.83
C VAL A 667 -9.78 -12.86 11.16
N ALA A 668 -9.06 -12.00 11.87
CA ALA A 668 -9.52 -10.67 12.22
C ALA A 668 -9.52 -9.75 10.99
N ILE A 669 -10.67 -9.16 10.68
CA ILE A 669 -10.87 -8.23 9.56
C ILE A 669 -10.89 -6.78 10.04
N GLY A 670 -11.51 -6.50 11.18
CA GLY A 670 -11.61 -5.16 11.75
C GLY A 670 -12.16 -5.19 13.17
N TYR A 671 -12.16 -4.04 13.82
CA TYR A 671 -12.75 -3.85 15.15
C TYR A 671 -14.27 -3.61 15.12
N GLY A 672 -14.94 -4.01 14.03
CA GLY A 672 -16.39 -3.88 13.86
C GLY A 672 -16.78 -2.52 13.29
N ARG A 673 -18.07 -2.19 13.44
CA ARG A 673 -18.64 -0.92 12.97
C ARG A 673 -18.09 0.25 13.76
N SER A 674 -17.56 1.25 13.06
CA SER A 674 -17.04 2.47 13.68
C SER A 674 -17.75 3.72 13.15
N TYR A 675 -17.78 4.76 13.98
CA TYR A 675 -18.35 6.06 13.68
C TYR A 675 -17.26 7.10 13.82
N PHE A 676 -17.11 7.97 12.81
CA PHE A 676 -16.12 9.03 12.89
C PHE A 676 -16.73 10.41 12.64
N ILE A 677 -16.05 11.41 13.21
CA ILE A 677 -16.24 12.82 12.93
C ILE A 677 -14.88 13.48 12.77
N GLY A 678 -14.72 14.31 11.74
CA GLY A 678 -13.50 15.05 11.46
C GLY A 678 -13.77 16.52 11.20
N LEU A 679 -12.95 17.38 11.80
CA LEU A 679 -12.91 18.81 11.56
C LEU A 679 -11.67 19.13 10.73
N ASN A 680 -11.87 19.79 9.58
CA ASN A 680 -10.80 20.21 8.69
C ASN A 680 -10.79 21.73 8.61
N PHE A 681 -9.64 22.33 8.93
CA PHE A 681 -9.40 23.77 8.79
C PHE A 681 -8.44 24.00 7.62
N GLN A 682 -8.72 25.01 6.81
CA GLN A 682 -7.83 25.47 5.74
C GLN A 682 -7.83 26.98 5.67
N TRP A 683 -6.64 27.56 5.70
CA TRP A 683 -6.45 29.01 5.54
C TRP A 683 -5.37 29.27 4.49
N ASN A 684 -5.66 30.19 3.57
CA ASN A 684 -4.76 30.58 2.50
C ASN A 684 -4.59 32.11 2.49
N LYS A 685 -3.34 32.56 2.38
CA LYS A 685 -2.97 33.97 2.23
C LYS A 685 -2.10 34.10 0.97
N LYS A 686 -2.53 34.94 0.03
CA LYS A 686 -1.77 35.30 -1.15
C LYS A 686 -0.62 36.22 -0.81
#